data_1a097a4f56958e275e8d52d9901edade
#
_entry.id   1a097a4f56958e275e8d52d9901edade
#
_cell.length_a   1.000
_cell.length_b   1.000
_cell.length_c   1.000
_cell.angle_alpha   90.00
_cell.angle_beta   90.00
_cell.angle_gamma   90.00
#
_symmetry.space_group_name_H-M   'P 1'
#
loop_
_entity.id
_entity.type
_entity.pdbx_description
1 polymer ?
#
loop_
_entity_poly.entity_id
_entity_poly.type
_entity_poly.pdbx_seq_one_letter_code
_entity_poly.pdbx_strand_id
1 'polypeptide(L)'
;FLLNRSSDLLCGFNVSNLNIPNFIQSWEENISVSYPDRIASSLDIMIDGPLGASSYNNEFGRPCLSGYFRTFEKKIADNSYFGYHKPVMIAGGLGAIDNTNYKKNEIKDNDLIIVLGGPSMLVGLGGGAASSKQSSKENEELDFASVQRENAEMQRRCQEVIDKCSNSLKNIIISIHDVGAGGLSNAIPEIVNDCQMGAIIDIDKIPCADKTLSPLEIWCNESQERYVLAIKPKHLDIFEKICLSENCPFSVIGYATDDKLLVLKDDSESYIELPMDLLFGEKGKQQIKVNSSAIRETSADYSGFNFHDCLIKVLSLPAVASKQFLITIGDRSVGGLTVQDQFIGPWQVPIADCAITANDFSFKDGEVMSMGEKASIAIINPIASGEMAVCEAILNLCSSPVGNIAKIALSANWMSSFDNDFDKYNLFKTAESVTSNICNKLGVTIPVGKDSLSMKMSWAEGNKEINVKSPNTLIVSAFASVHNLKNIIKPMFVNEKDSSIIFVDLADGKKRTGGSALSQVLQIDDLECPKVENILKFKSFFEETQNLINSKKILSYHDKSDGGLITTLIESAFAGHVGIDIYYNQDIFGLRKNFDSERDQYIKFFFNEELGVVMQISNKFLTEVQKLYSEIGIKTYVIAKLNSEYEVTIYDSRDKPFYNTSLEALHKIWHRTSYEIQKIRDNSKTSESE
;
A
#
# COMPACT_ATOMS: atom_id res chain seq x y z
N PHE A 1 8.04 19.86 0.86
CA PHE A 1 8.85 18.72 0.40
C PHE A 1 10.01 19.20 -0.45
N LEU A 2 11.20 19.35 0.16
CA LEU A 2 12.43 19.75 -0.50
C LEU A 2 13.16 18.51 -1.02
N LEU A 3 12.63 17.88 -2.05
CA LEU A 3 13.22 16.69 -2.65
C LEU A 3 14.21 17.09 -3.74
N ASN A 4 15.48 16.77 -3.56
CA ASN A 4 16.54 17.08 -4.51
C ASN A 4 16.62 16.09 -5.68
N ARG A 5 15.75 15.08 -5.73
CA ARG A 5 15.58 14.15 -6.85
C ARG A 5 14.14 13.68 -6.97
N SER A 6 13.81 13.11 -8.12
CA SER A 6 12.49 12.49 -8.35
C SER A 6 12.18 11.45 -7.27
N SER A 7 10.93 11.42 -6.83
CA SER A 7 10.43 10.40 -5.92
C SER A 7 10.04 9.16 -6.70
N ASP A 8 10.41 8.00 -6.19
CA ASP A 8 9.92 6.72 -6.67
C ASP A 8 8.61 6.40 -5.95
N LEU A 9 7.59 5.97 -6.68
CA LEU A 9 6.22 5.91 -6.19
C LEU A 9 5.70 4.49 -6.06
N LEU A 10 4.73 4.35 -5.18
CA LEU A 10 3.89 3.15 -5.02
C LEU A 10 2.42 3.55 -5.00
N CYS A 11 1.56 2.65 -5.49
CA CYS A 11 0.12 2.87 -5.51
C CYS A 11 -0.62 1.56 -5.24
N GLY A 12 -1.55 1.56 -4.27
CA GLY A 12 -2.34 0.40 -3.89
C GLY A 12 -3.83 0.70 -3.87
N PHE A 13 -4.65 -0.31 -4.17
CA PHE A 13 -6.10 -0.18 -4.24
C PHE A 13 -6.82 -1.30 -3.50
N ASN A 14 -7.86 -0.92 -2.71
CA ASN A 14 -8.89 -1.85 -2.26
C ASN A 14 -10.25 -1.38 -2.80
N VAL A 15 -10.94 -2.27 -3.50
CA VAL A 15 -12.29 -2.05 -4.03
C VAL A 15 -13.18 -3.26 -3.73
N SER A 16 -14.50 -3.09 -3.84
CA SER A 16 -15.45 -4.21 -3.83
C SER A 16 -15.32 -5.05 -5.12
N ASN A 17 -16.15 -6.04 -5.31
CA ASN A 17 -16.14 -6.91 -6.49
C ASN A 17 -16.26 -6.10 -7.79
N LEU A 18 -15.51 -6.50 -8.80
CA LEU A 18 -15.44 -5.76 -10.07
C LEU A 18 -16.67 -5.99 -10.96
N ASN A 19 -17.27 -7.19 -10.91
CA ASN A 19 -18.40 -7.57 -11.76
C ASN A 19 -18.16 -7.26 -13.25
N ILE A 20 -17.00 -7.66 -13.77
CA ILE A 20 -16.58 -7.35 -15.15
C ILE A 20 -17.63 -7.90 -16.15
N PRO A 21 -18.24 -7.08 -17.02
CA PRO A 21 -19.26 -7.52 -17.98
C PRO A 21 -18.79 -8.69 -18.86
N ASN A 22 -19.59 -9.73 -18.95
CA ASN A 22 -19.30 -11.00 -19.65
C ASN A 22 -18.16 -11.82 -19.04
N PHE A 23 -17.64 -11.44 -17.89
CA PHE A 23 -16.59 -12.17 -17.15
C PHE A 23 -16.86 -12.19 -15.63
N ILE A 24 -18.12 -12.14 -15.21
CA ILE A 24 -18.53 -12.21 -13.81
C ILE A 24 -18.11 -13.56 -13.25
N GLN A 25 -17.49 -13.54 -12.10
CA GLN A 25 -16.98 -14.74 -11.43
C GLN A 25 -18.03 -15.35 -10.50
N SER A 26 -17.98 -16.66 -10.27
CA SER A 26 -18.97 -17.38 -9.47
C SER A 26 -19.06 -16.88 -8.00
N TRP A 27 -18.00 -16.32 -7.45
CA TRP A 27 -18.02 -15.73 -6.12
C TRP A 27 -18.62 -14.31 -6.09
N GLU A 28 -18.71 -13.65 -7.24
CA GLU A 28 -19.33 -12.32 -7.37
C GLU A 28 -20.84 -12.43 -7.55
N GLU A 29 -21.34 -13.44 -8.29
CA GLU A 29 -22.76 -13.64 -8.58
C GLU A 29 -23.64 -13.71 -7.32
N ASN A 30 -23.14 -14.29 -6.24
CA ASN A 30 -23.91 -14.56 -5.03
C ASN A 30 -23.85 -13.42 -4.00
N ILE A 31 -22.95 -12.45 -4.14
CA ILE A 31 -22.70 -11.42 -3.12
C ILE A 31 -22.84 -10.01 -3.68
N SER A 32 -22.95 -9.85 -4.99
CA SER A 32 -22.97 -8.53 -5.62
C SER A 32 -23.97 -7.59 -4.95
N VAL A 33 -23.47 -6.51 -4.38
CA VAL A 33 -24.26 -5.44 -3.77
C VAL A 33 -24.45 -4.35 -4.81
N SER A 34 -25.68 -3.85 -4.94
CA SER A 34 -25.97 -2.73 -5.84
C SER A 34 -25.18 -1.48 -5.48
N TYR A 35 -24.94 -0.65 -6.45
CA TYR A 35 -24.36 0.69 -6.24
C TYR A 35 -25.48 1.74 -6.37
N PRO A 36 -25.57 2.71 -5.46
CA PRO A 36 -26.44 3.85 -5.65
C PRO A 36 -25.93 4.72 -6.83
N ASP A 37 -26.84 5.32 -7.60
CA ASP A 37 -26.54 6.09 -8.81
C ASP A 37 -25.51 7.22 -8.60
N ARG A 38 -25.34 7.67 -7.35
CA ARG A 38 -24.43 8.77 -6.98
C ARG A 38 -22.96 8.37 -6.83
N ILE A 39 -22.60 7.07 -6.91
CA ILE A 39 -21.22 6.60 -6.77
C ILE A 39 -20.83 5.72 -7.96
N ALA A 40 -19.57 5.81 -8.36
CA ALA A 40 -18.99 4.96 -9.37
C ALA A 40 -18.88 3.51 -8.88
N SER A 41 -19.01 2.55 -9.79
CA SER A 41 -18.76 1.14 -9.48
C SER A 41 -17.28 0.87 -9.22
N SER A 42 -16.95 -0.26 -8.58
CA SER A 42 -15.56 -0.69 -8.40
C SER A 42 -14.82 -0.84 -9.73
N LEU A 43 -15.49 -1.27 -10.78
CA LEU A 43 -14.90 -1.39 -12.12
C LEU A 43 -14.56 -0.01 -12.70
N ASP A 44 -15.51 0.95 -12.64
CA ASP A 44 -15.29 2.31 -13.13
C ASP A 44 -14.12 2.97 -12.38
N ILE A 45 -14.07 2.80 -11.06
CA ILE A 45 -12.97 3.31 -10.24
C ILE A 45 -11.63 2.70 -10.68
N MET A 46 -11.59 1.40 -11.00
CA MET A 46 -10.34 0.75 -11.42
C MET A 46 -9.98 1.00 -12.89
N ILE A 47 -10.89 1.50 -13.69
CA ILE A 47 -10.61 2.02 -15.04
C ILE A 47 -10.02 3.42 -14.95
N ASP A 48 -10.67 4.34 -14.24
CA ASP A 48 -10.33 5.78 -14.27
C ASP A 48 -9.30 6.20 -13.22
N GLY A 49 -9.41 5.68 -11.99
CA GLY A 49 -8.54 6.07 -10.86
C GLY A 49 -7.05 5.84 -11.12
N PRO A 50 -6.63 4.66 -11.60
CA PRO A 50 -5.24 4.41 -11.95
C PRO A 50 -4.72 5.30 -13.09
N LEU A 51 -5.55 5.63 -14.07
CA LEU A 51 -5.20 6.55 -15.16
C LEU A 51 -4.91 7.96 -14.64
N GLY A 52 -5.75 8.47 -13.72
CA GLY A 52 -5.52 9.76 -13.08
C GLY A 52 -4.20 9.79 -12.32
N ALA A 53 -3.92 8.77 -11.52
CA ALA A 53 -2.65 8.65 -10.79
C ALA A 53 -1.44 8.60 -11.72
N SER A 54 -1.51 7.80 -12.79
CA SER A 54 -0.42 7.67 -13.76
C SER A 54 -0.19 8.94 -14.54
N SER A 55 -1.26 9.61 -14.99
CA SER A 55 -1.18 10.89 -15.69
C SER A 55 -0.45 11.94 -14.85
N TYR A 56 -0.86 12.10 -13.57
CA TYR A 56 -0.20 13.02 -12.66
C TYR A 56 1.28 12.68 -12.45
N ASN A 57 1.61 11.42 -12.23
CA ASN A 57 2.99 10.99 -12.01
C ASN A 57 3.87 11.15 -13.24
N ASN A 58 3.33 10.87 -14.43
CA ASN A 58 4.05 11.03 -15.71
C ASN A 58 4.43 12.49 -15.96
N GLU A 59 3.57 13.46 -15.55
CA GLU A 59 3.86 14.90 -15.65
C GLU A 59 5.12 15.29 -14.87
N PHE A 60 5.40 14.63 -13.75
CA PHE A 60 6.59 14.88 -12.93
C PHE A 60 7.78 14.00 -13.29
N GLY A 61 7.64 13.05 -14.20
CA GLY A 61 8.67 12.04 -14.44
C GLY A 61 8.96 11.22 -13.17
N ARG A 62 7.92 10.82 -12.44
CA ARG A 62 8.00 10.01 -11.22
C ARG A 62 7.56 8.58 -11.52
N PRO A 63 8.48 7.60 -11.55
CA PRO A 63 8.12 6.22 -11.88
C PRO A 63 7.27 5.60 -10.75
N CYS A 64 6.18 4.93 -11.12
CA CYS A 64 5.38 4.13 -10.20
C CYS A 64 5.84 2.67 -10.28
N LEU A 65 6.53 2.18 -9.25
CA LEU A 65 7.33 0.96 -9.29
C LEU A 65 6.79 -0.18 -8.44
N SER A 66 5.85 0.09 -7.51
CA SER A 66 5.31 -0.90 -6.60
C SER A 66 3.85 -0.61 -6.28
N GLY A 67 3.17 -1.59 -5.71
CA GLY A 67 1.79 -1.45 -5.29
C GLY A 67 1.15 -2.78 -4.94
N TYR A 68 -0.15 -2.74 -4.68
CA TYR A 68 -0.98 -3.91 -4.52
C TYR A 68 -2.39 -3.65 -5.08
N PHE A 69 -3.13 -4.72 -5.31
CA PHE A 69 -4.53 -4.62 -5.71
C PHE A 69 -5.35 -5.70 -5.00
N ARG A 70 -6.42 -5.27 -4.32
CA ARG A 70 -7.34 -6.16 -3.60
C ARG A 70 -8.77 -5.88 -3.97
N THR A 71 -9.50 -6.94 -4.32
CA THR A 71 -10.96 -6.94 -4.36
C THR A 71 -11.49 -7.75 -3.18
N PHE A 72 -12.47 -7.21 -2.48
CA PHE A 72 -13.07 -7.93 -1.35
C PHE A 72 -14.52 -7.53 -1.12
N GLU A 73 -15.39 -8.54 -1.02
CA GLU A 73 -16.78 -8.38 -0.63
C GLU A 73 -17.29 -9.64 0.06
N LYS A 74 -17.97 -9.48 1.19
CA LYS A 74 -18.54 -10.60 1.93
C LYS A 74 -19.83 -10.19 2.66
N LYS A 75 -20.87 -11.00 2.55
CA LYS A 75 -22.13 -10.80 3.29
C LYS A 75 -21.91 -11.09 4.79
N ILE A 76 -22.35 -10.15 5.65
CA ILE A 76 -22.30 -10.30 7.12
C ILE A 76 -23.65 -10.77 7.64
N ALA A 77 -24.72 -10.10 7.19
CA ALA A 77 -26.11 -10.33 7.57
C ALA A 77 -27.02 -9.80 6.47
N ASP A 78 -28.33 -9.90 6.65
CA ASP A 78 -29.25 -9.30 5.69
C ASP A 78 -29.01 -7.80 5.56
N ASN A 79 -28.79 -7.32 4.32
CA ASN A 79 -28.49 -5.95 3.93
C ASN A 79 -27.20 -5.35 4.57
N SER A 80 -26.30 -6.19 5.08
CA SER A 80 -25.03 -5.77 5.68
C SER A 80 -23.86 -6.55 5.12
N TYR A 81 -22.83 -5.84 4.67
CA TYR A 81 -21.70 -6.44 3.95
C TYR A 81 -20.37 -5.83 4.41
N PHE A 82 -19.32 -6.65 4.35
CA PHE A 82 -17.96 -6.13 4.23
C PHE A 82 -17.65 -5.86 2.76
N GLY A 83 -16.97 -4.74 2.47
CA GLY A 83 -16.56 -4.36 1.13
C GLY A 83 -15.98 -2.96 1.10
N TYR A 84 -15.55 -2.54 -0.07
CA TYR A 84 -14.91 -1.25 -0.30
C TYR A 84 -15.71 -0.42 -1.31
N HIS A 85 -17.03 -0.26 -1.09
CA HIS A 85 -17.86 0.69 -1.86
C HIS A 85 -17.39 2.13 -1.63
N LYS A 86 -16.82 2.41 -0.45
CA LYS A 86 -15.91 3.55 -0.23
C LYS A 86 -14.49 3.00 -0.47
N PRO A 87 -13.90 3.25 -1.66
CA PRO A 87 -12.65 2.61 -2.04
C PRO A 87 -11.48 3.15 -1.24
N VAL A 88 -10.40 2.37 -1.20
CA VAL A 88 -9.11 2.82 -0.69
C VAL A 88 -8.16 2.98 -1.86
N MET A 89 -7.51 4.13 -1.93
CA MET A 89 -6.35 4.36 -2.76
C MET A 89 -5.19 4.83 -1.86
N ILE A 90 -4.10 4.09 -1.87
CA ILE A 90 -2.86 4.49 -1.22
C ILE A 90 -1.89 4.96 -2.28
N ALA A 91 -1.40 6.18 -2.13
CA ALA A 91 -0.29 6.70 -2.91
C ALA A 91 0.82 7.12 -1.94
N GLY A 92 2.03 6.75 -2.26
CA GLY A 92 3.20 7.04 -1.44
C GLY A 92 4.47 6.91 -2.24
N GLY A 93 5.60 6.97 -1.56
CA GLY A 93 6.88 6.83 -2.25
C GLY A 93 8.06 7.20 -1.38
N LEU A 94 9.22 7.18 -2.00
CA LEU A 94 10.51 7.48 -1.40
C LEU A 94 11.20 8.56 -2.22
N GLY A 95 11.83 9.51 -1.54
CA GLY A 95 12.61 10.57 -2.18
C GLY A 95 13.79 10.96 -1.32
N ALA A 96 14.74 11.68 -1.91
CA ALA A 96 15.94 12.17 -1.23
C ALA A 96 15.81 13.66 -0.92
N ILE A 97 16.25 14.05 0.28
CA ILE A 97 16.36 15.45 0.70
C ILE A 97 17.79 15.71 1.19
N ASP A 98 18.31 16.91 0.92
CA ASP A 98 19.59 17.33 1.47
C ASP A 98 19.55 17.38 2.99
N ASN A 99 20.61 16.90 3.65
CA ASN A 99 20.71 16.85 5.09
C ASN A 99 20.72 18.23 5.78
N THR A 100 20.91 19.31 5.04
CA THR A 100 20.80 20.68 5.53
C THR A 100 19.35 21.20 5.54
N ASN A 101 18.45 20.54 4.82
CA ASN A 101 17.07 20.97 4.60
C ASN A 101 16.00 20.11 5.31
N TYR A 102 16.38 19.00 5.99
CA TYR A 102 15.38 18.11 6.61
C TYR A 102 14.77 18.66 7.89
N LYS A 103 15.42 19.64 8.53
CA LYS A 103 14.89 20.35 9.71
C LYS A 103 14.41 21.74 9.32
N LYS A 104 13.20 22.09 9.78
CA LYS A 104 12.69 23.45 9.70
C LYS A 104 13.59 24.39 10.55
N ASN A 105 13.85 25.58 10.05
CA ASN A 105 14.49 26.63 10.83
C ASN A 105 13.45 27.38 11.70
N GLU A 106 13.91 28.10 12.71
CA GLU A 106 13.05 28.89 13.60
C GLU A 106 12.52 30.14 12.90
N ILE A 107 11.20 30.28 12.86
CA ILE A 107 10.50 31.49 12.47
C ILE A 107 10.61 32.51 13.61
N LYS A 108 10.82 33.77 13.30
CA LYS A 108 10.99 34.87 14.26
C LYS A 108 9.96 35.98 13.99
N ASP A 109 9.85 36.86 14.96
CA ASP A 109 9.02 38.05 14.84
C ASP A 109 9.34 38.82 13.58
N ASN A 110 8.27 39.27 12.84
CA ASN A 110 8.32 39.95 11.56
C ASN A 110 8.85 39.10 10.37
N ASP A 111 9.08 37.80 10.50
CA ASP A 111 9.29 36.97 9.31
C ASP A 111 7.99 36.87 8.48
N LEU A 112 8.11 36.99 7.17
CA LEU A 112 6.96 37.05 6.25
C LEU A 112 6.32 35.68 6.09
N ILE A 113 4.99 35.64 6.11
CA ILE A 113 4.17 34.47 5.78
C ILE A 113 3.68 34.64 4.33
N ILE A 114 3.96 33.63 3.51
CA ILE A 114 3.72 33.64 2.06
C ILE A 114 2.86 32.43 1.68
N VAL A 115 1.89 32.62 0.82
CA VAL A 115 1.26 31.55 0.04
C VAL A 115 1.90 31.51 -1.33
N LEU A 116 2.44 30.35 -1.71
CA LEU A 116 3.01 30.04 -3.00
C LEU A 116 2.08 29.08 -3.74
N GLY A 117 1.81 29.34 -5.04
CA GLY A 117 1.05 28.44 -5.91
C GLY A 117 -0.32 28.94 -6.30
N GLY A 118 -1.25 28.01 -6.54
CA GLY A 118 -2.57 28.28 -7.09
C GLY A 118 -3.48 29.14 -6.20
N PRO A 119 -4.55 29.73 -6.77
CA PRO A 119 -5.51 30.52 -6.02
C PRO A 119 -6.47 29.66 -5.19
N SER A 120 -7.09 30.26 -4.18
CA SER A 120 -8.23 29.71 -3.47
C SER A 120 -9.43 29.53 -4.41
N MET A 121 -10.10 28.40 -4.29
CA MET A 121 -11.31 28.02 -5.02
C MET A 121 -12.28 27.34 -4.05
N LEU A 122 -13.56 27.25 -4.41
CA LEU A 122 -14.55 26.54 -3.60
C LEU A 122 -14.36 25.03 -3.72
N VAL A 123 -13.37 24.48 -3.01
CA VAL A 123 -12.98 23.07 -3.04
C VAL A 123 -12.67 22.62 -1.62
N GLY A 124 -13.22 21.47 -1.22
CA GLY A 124 -12.85 20.81 0.03
C GLY A 124 -13.29 21.55 1.31
N LEU A 125 -14.34 22.35 1.28
CA LEU A 125 -14.84 23.09 2.46
C LEU A 125 -15.22 22.20 3.65
N GLY A 126 -15.50 20.93 3.42
CA GLY A 126 -15.72 19.96 4.47
C GLY A 126 -14.43 19.51 5.16
N GLY A 127 -13.30 19.76 4.56
CA GLY A 127 -11.99 19.41 5.04
C GLY A 127 -11.81 17.94 5.28
N GLY A 128 -10.84 17.57 6.10
CA GLY A 128 -10.71 16.23 6.65
C GLY A 128 -12.01 15.71 7.29
N ALA A 129 -12.94 16.60 7.62
CA ALA A 129 -14.27 16.22 8.09
C ALA A 129 -15.12 15.52 7.01
N ALA A 130 -15.01 15.88 5.72
CA ALA A 130 -15.74 15.18 4.66
C ALA A 130 -15.22 13.78 4.45
N SER A 131 -13.90 13.57 4.41
CA SER A 131 -13.30 12.23 4.36
C SER A 131 -13.58 11.42 5.63
N SER A 132 -13.82 12.09 6.75
CA SER A 132 -14.14 11.50 8.06
C SER A 132 -15.64 11.32 8.32
N LYS A 133 -16.52 11.71 7.41
CA LYS A 133 -17.95 11.47 7.48
C LYS A 133 -18.34 10.22 6.68
N GLN A 134 -19.41 9.57 7.14
CA GLN A 134 -20.04 8.50 6.35
C GLN A 134 -20.68 9.12 5.11
N SER A 135 -20.47 8.53 3.95
CA SER A 135 -21.15 8.96 2.73
C SER A 135 -22.62 8.60 2.79
N SER A 136 -23.48 9.63 2.73
CA SER A 136 -24.93 9.51 2.77
C SER A 136 -25.56 10.51 1.81
N LYS A 137 -26.84 10.32 1.47
CA LYS A 137 -27.57 11.25 0.60
C LYS A 137 -27.61 12.69 1.16
N GLU A 138 -27.61 12.83 2.47
CA GLU A 138 -27.63 14.15 3.15
C GLU A 138 -26.31 14.92 3.01
N ASN A 139 -25.22 14.22 2.70
CA ASN A 139 -23.88 14.79 2.52
C ASN A 139 -23.47 14.93 1.05
N GLU A 140 -24.36 14.68 0.09
CA GLU A 140 -24.05 14.64 -1.34
C GLU A 140 -23.42 15.94 -1.86
N GLU A 141 -23.98 17.11 -1.48
CA GLU A 141 -23.41 18.42 -1.86
C GLU A 141 -22.01 18.62 -1.25
N LEU A 142 -21.79 18.15 -0.04
CA LEU A 142 -20.49 18.22 0.63
C LEU A 142 -19.48 17.25 -0.02
N ASP A 143 -19.94 16.07 -0.42
CA ASP A 143 -19.11 15.09 -1.13
C ASP A 143 -18.62 15.66 -2.49
N PHE A 144 -19.51 16.35 -3.24
CA PHE A 144 -19.13 17.04 -4.48
C PHE A 144 -18.17 18.22 -4.24
N ALA A 145 -18.40 19.01 -3.18
CA ALA A 145 -17.51 20.10 -2.82
C ALA A 145 -16.16 19.64 -2.28
N SER A 146 -16.01 18.34 -1.96
CA SER A 146 -14.77 17.75 -1.44
C SER A 146 -13.85 17.21 -2.55
N VAL A 147 -14.28 17.25 -3.81
CA VAL A 147 -13.45 16.82 -4.95
C VAL A 147 -12.25 17.77 -5.06
N GLN A 148 -11.07 17.21 -4.87
CA GLN A 148 -9.81 17.92 -5.06
C GLN A 148 -9.49 17.99 -6.55
N ARG A 149 -8.86 19.09 -6.97
CA ARG A 149 -8.47 19.30 -8.35
C ARG A 149 -7.03 18.92 -8.58
N GLU A 150 -6.78 18.53 -9.79
CA GLU A 150 -5.47 18.20 -10.30
C GLU A 150 -4.94 19.38 -11.14
N ASN A 151 -3.78 19.93 -10.75
CA ASN A 151 -3.05 20.89 -11.53
C ASN A 151 -1.54 20.60 -11.43
N ALA A 152 -1.11 19.57 -12.15
CA ALA A 152 0.28 19.11 -12.15
C ALA A 152 1.25 20.21 -12.58
N GLU A 153 0.87 21.08 -13.52
CA GLU A 153 1.72 22.19 -13.95
C GLU A 153 1.96 23.20 -12.81
N MET A 154 0.94 23.57 -12.05
CA MET A 154 1.10 24.48 -10.91
C MET A 154 1.99 23.84 -9.83
N GLN A 155 1.78 22.57 -9.53
CA GLN A 155 2.62 21.81 -8.61
C GLN A 155 4.08 21.81 -9.07
N ARG A 156 4.34 21.63 -10.38
CA ARG A 156 5.69 21.67 -10.94
C ARG A 156 6.34 23.03 -10.78
N ARG A 157 5.61 24.10 -11.05
CA ARG A 157 6.10 25.48 -10.85
C ARG A 157 6.48 25.76 -9.41
N CYS A 158 5.63 25.33 -8.46
CA CYS A 158 5.93 25.43 -7.02
C CYS A 158 7.22 24.66 -6.67
N GLN A 159 7.35 23.44 -7.18
CA GLN A 159 8.54 22.61 -6.95
C GLN A 159 9.81 23.28 -7.46
N GLU A 160 9.81 23.85 -8.66
CA GLU A 160 10.97 24.57 -9.22
C GLU A 160 11.35 25.79 -8.36
N VAL A 161 10.38 26.54 -7.84
CA VAL A 161 10.65 27.66 -6.93
C VAL A 161 11.30 27.15 -5.64
N ILE A 162 10.73 26.12 -5.04
CA ILE A 162 11.25 25.52 -3.80
C ILE A 162 12.68 25.00 -4.00
N ASP A 163 12.93 24.30 -5.11
CA ASP A 163 14.24 23.73 -5.42
C ASP A 163 15.29 24.83 -5.67
N LYS A 164 14.95 25.89 -6.38
CA LYS A 164 15.85 27.04 -6.60
C LYS A 164 16.16 27.77 -5.28
N CYS A 165 15.18 27.92 -4.40
CA CYS A 165 15.38 28.53 -3.10
C CYS A 165 16.30 27.67 -2.20
N SER A 166 16.14 26.35 -2.24
CA SER A 166 16.89 25.41 -1.39
C SER A 166 18.31 25.14 -1.90
N ASN A 167 18.51 25.15 -3.23
CA ASN A 167 19.81 24.91 -3.89
C ASN A 167 20.70 26.16 -3.98
N SER A 168 20.21 27.33 -3.53
CA SER A 168 21.04 28.53 -3.40
C SER A 168 22.11 28.34 -2.32
N LEU A 169 23.22 29.10 -2.38
CA LEU A 169 24.31 29.05 -1.41
C LEU A 169 23.82 29.17 0.06
N LYS A 170 22.64 29.68 0.26
CA LYS A 170 21.94 29.72 1.56
C LYS A 170 20.44 29.60 1.29
N ASN A 171 19.83 28.52 1.74
CA ASN A 171 18.37 28.36 1.67
C ASN A 171 17.67 29.58 2.25
N ILE A 172 16.83 30.25 1.47
CA ILE A 172 16.08 31.45 1.88
C ILE A 172 14.76 31.11 2.53
N ILE A 173 14.25 29.88 2.37
CA ILE A 173 13.05 29.36 3.05
C ILE A 173 13.42 28.98 4.47
N ILE A 174 12.75 29.59 5.46
CA ILE A 174 12.92 29.28 6.87
C ILE A 174 12.17 28.00 7.23
N SER A 175 10.89 27.97 6.84
CA SER A 175 9.97 26.86 7.08
C SER A 175 8.96 26.78 5.95
N ILE A 176 8.45 25.58 5.68
CA ILE A 176 7.47 25.32 4.64
C ILE A 176 6.46 24.28 5.11
N HIS A 177 5.20 24.47 4.71
CA HIS A 177 4.10 23.55 4.95
C HIS A 177 3.25 23.46 3.69
N ASP A 178 2.82 22.25 3.31
CA ASP A 178 1.84 22.07 2.24
C ASP A 178 0.43 22.47 2.71
N VAL A 179 -0.41 22.89 1.78
CA VAL A 179 -1.82 23.18 2.04
C VAL A 179 -2.63 21.94 1.69
N GLY A 180 -3.05 21.22 2.72
CA GLY A 180 -3.85 19.99 2.63
C GLY A 180 -5.20 20.13 3.31
N ALA A 181 -5.58 19.14 4.11
CA ALA A 181 -6.82 19.11 4.87
C ALA A 181 -6.96 20.34 5.78
N GLY A 182 -8.13 20.98 5.73
CA GLY A 182 -8.40 22.21 6.46
C GLY A 182 -7.84 23.48 5.81
N GLY A 183 -7.11 23.37 4.69
CA GLY A 183 -6.64 24.52 3.94
C GLY A 183 -5.64 25.38 4.72
N LEU A 184 -5.71 26.69 4.54
CA LEU A 184 -4.85 27.66 5.24
C LEU A 184 -5.15 27.69 6.74
N SER A 185 -6.37 27.33 7.16
CA SER A 185 -6.76 27.28 8.58
C SER A 185 -6.01 26.22 9.37
N ASN A 186 -5.38 25.25 8.71
CA ASN A 186 -4.48 24.28 9.30
C ASN A 186 -3.01 24.62 9.05
N ALA A 187 -2.62 24.88 7.81
CA ALA A 187 -1.22 25.08 7.43
C ALA A 187 -0.54 26.27 8.12
N ILE A 188 -1.25 27.42 8.25
CA ILE A 188 -0.67 28.63 8.85
C ILE A 188 -0.49 28.50 10.37
N PRO A 189 -1.50 28.06 11.15
CA PRO A 189 -1.27 27.84 12.57
C PRO A 189 -0.17 26.81 12.85
N GLU A 190 -0.11 25.70 12.10
CA GLU A 190 0.91 24.68 12.32
C GLU A 190 2.33 25.19 12.10
N ILE A 191 2.57 25.92 10.99
CA ILE A 191 3.94 26.39 10.67
C ILE A 191 4.47 27.38 11.72
N VAL A 192 3.62 28.24 12.31
CA VAL A 192 4.06 29.21 13.34
C VAL A 192 4.09 28.59 14.73
N ASN A 193 3.19 27.65 15.04
CA ASN A 193 3.16 26.96 16.32
C ASN A 193 4.41 26.11 16.57
N ASP A 194 4.97 25.51 15.51
CA ASP A 194 6.25 24.75 15.61
C ASP A 194 7.37 25.58 16.24
N CYS A 195 7.31 26.92 16.12
CA CYS A 195 8.27 27.87 16.67
C CYS A 195 7.74 28.66 17.86
N GLN A 196 6.59 28.28 18.44
CA GLN A 196 5.94 28.98 19.55
C GLN A 196 5.61 30.46 19.21
N MET A 197 5.28 30.73 17.96
CA MET A 197 4.93 32.05 17.43
C MET A 197 3.41 32.19 17.21
N GLY A 198 2.95 33.39 17.00
CA GLY A 198 1.64 33.76 16.43
C GLY A 198 1.80 34.24 15.00
N ALA A 199 0.70 34.74 14.41
CA ALA A 199 0.71 35.33 13.08
C ALA A 199 -0.41 36.35 12.91
N ILE A 200 -0.15 37.41 12.16
CA ILE A 200 -1.18 38.34 11.66
C ILE A 200 -1.31 38.16 10.16
N ILE A 201 -2.49 37.73 9.72
CA ILE A 201 -2.81 37.39 8.33
C ILE A 201 -3.89 38.37 7.80
N ASP A 202 -3.62 38.91 6.64
CA ASP A 202 -4.51 39.74 5.86
C ASP A 202 -5.22 38.87 4.82
N ILE A 203 -6.53 38.67 4.98
CA ILE A 203 -7.30 37.74 4.15
C ILE A 203 -7.46 38.27 2.72
N ASP A 204 -7.47 39.56 2.51
CA ASP A 204 -7.60 40.19 1.19
C ASP A 204 -6.36 39.95 0.31
N LYS A 205 -5.22 39.61 0.93
CA LYS A 205 -3.98 39.29 0.23
C LYS A 205 -3.89 37.84 -0.21
N ILE A 206 -4.83 37.00 0.22
CA ILE A 206 -4.85 35.59 -0.20
C ILE A 206 -5.34 35.52 -1.66
N PRO A 207 -4.55 34.92 -2.58
CA PRO A 207 -4.97 34.80 -3.98
C PRO A 207 -6.26 33.98 -4.10
N CYS A 208 -7.29 34.50 -4.76
CA CYS A 208 -8.57 33.87 -4.98
C CYS A 208 -8.94 33.85 -6.46
N ALA A 209 -9.42 32.74 -6.95
CA ALA A 209 -9.94 32.62 -8.31
C ALA A 209 -11.34 33.26 -8.45
N ASP A 210 -12.11 33.21 -7.37
CA ASP A 210 -13.46 33.80 -7.27
C ASP A 210 -13.53 34.82 -6.14
N LYS A 211 -13.80 36.04 -6.49
CA LYS A 211 -13.91 37.17 -5.53
C LYS A 211 -15.19 37.17 -4.71
N THR A 212 -16.11 36.24 -4.98
CA THR A 212 -17.38 36.13 -4.23
C THR A 212 -17.22 35.19 -3.02
N LEU A 213 -16.08 34.55 -2.84
CA LEU A 213 -15.80 33.67 -1.71
C LEU A 213 -15.85 34.45 -0.40
N SER A 214 -16.57 33.91 0.58
CA SER A 214 -16.60 34.42 1.95
C SER A 214 -15.26 34.21 2.65
N PRO A 215 -14.95 34.93 3.73
CA PRO A 215 -13.76 34.72 4.55
C PRO A 215 -13.58 33.29 5.01
N LEU A 216 -14.66 32.59 5.38
CA LEU A 216 -14.62 31.17 5.75
C LEU A 216 -14.19 30.30 4.59
N GLU A 217 -14.73 30.53 3.40
CA GLU A 217 -14.39 29.76 2.20
C GLU A 217 -12.95 29.99 1.75
N ILE A 218 -12.43 31.22 1.88
CA ILE A 218 -11.03 31.55 1.60
C ILE A 218 -10.09 30.84 2.59
N TRP A 219 -10.45 30.85 3.87
CA TRP A 219 -9.60 30.35 4.95
C TRP A 219 -9.57 28.81 5.04
N CYS A 220 -10.71 28.16 4.79
CA CYS A 220 -10.88 26.72 5.05
C CYS A 220 -10.91 25.84 3.78
N ASN A 221 -10.82 26.40 2.57
CA ASN A 221 -10.80 25.59 1.36
C ASN A 221 -9.51 24.79 1.22
N GLU A 222 -9.61 23.59 0.64
CA GLU A 222 -8.50 22.66 0.45
C GLU A 222 -7.93 22.72 -0.98
N SER A 223 -7.96 23.89 -1.64
CA SER A 223 -7.33 24.03 -2.96
C SER A 223 -5.87 23.56 -2.89
N GLN A 224 -5.52 22.59 -3.70
CA GLN A 224 -4.20 21.97 -3.73
C GLN A 224 -3.18 22.80 -4.53
N GLU A 225 -1.97 22.28 -4.68
CA GLU A 225 -0.85 22.92 -5.37
C GLU A 225 -0.51 24.31 -4.78
N ARG A 226 -0.58 24.35 -3.44
CA ARG A 226 -0.24 25.52 -2.62
C ARG A 226 0.66 25.15 -1.47
N TYR A 227 1.53 26.08 -1.10
CA TYR A 227 2.41 25.97 0.07
C TYR A 227 2.38 27.26 0.88
N VAL A 228 2.44 27.11 2.21
CA VAL A 228 2.71 28.20 3.13
C VAL A 228 4.20 28.22 3.45
N LEU A 229 4.85 29.35 3.26
CA LEU A 229 6.28 29.54 3.48
C LEU A 229 6.52 30.65 4.50
N ALA A 230 7.61 30.54 5.25
CA ALA A 230 8.19 31.65 6.01
C ALA A 230 9.54 32.06 5.42
N ILE A 231 9.73 33.35 5.15
CA ILE A 231 11.00 33.93 4.70
C ILE A 231 11.32 35.21 5.45
N LYS A 232 12.62 35.58 5.50
CA LYS A 232 13.01 36.91 6.05
C LYS A 232 12.66 38.03 5.08
N PRO A 233 12.19 39.22 5.57
CA PRO A 233 11.86 40.36 4.71
C PRO A 233 12.96 40.74 3.70
N LYS A 234 14.23 40.65 4.11
CA LYS A 234 15.38 40.96 3.25
C LYS A 234 15.58 40.02 2.06
N HIS A 235 14.90 38.88 2.05
CA HIS A 235 14.99 37.91 0.95
C HIS A 235 13.82 37.99 -0.03
N LEU A 236 12.85 38.87 0.19
CA LEU A 236 11.64 38.99 -0.62
C LEU A 236 11.97 39.27 -2.10
N ASP A 237 12.85 40.23 -2.37
CA ASP A 237 13.23 40.61 -3.77
C ASP A 237 13.84 39.43 -4.52
N ILE A 238 14.61 38.58 -3.86
CA ILE A 238 15.21 37.39 -4.49
C ILE A 238 14.13 36.33 -4.72
N PHE A 239 13.25 36.11 -3.73
CA PHE A 239 12.14 35.17 -3.83
C PHE A 239 11.19 35.53 -4.98
N GLU A 240 10.81 36.81 -5.09
CA GLU A 240 9.98 37.34 -6.16
C GLU A 240 10.60 37.06 -7.55
N LYS A 241 11.91 37.31 -7.72
CA LYS A 241 12.61 37.02 -8.99
C LYS A 241 12.58 35.55 -9.35
N ILE A 242 12.73 34.65 -8.35
CA ILE A 242 12.62 33.19 -8.55
C ILE A 242 11.19 32.83 -8.97
N CYS A 243 10.18 33.33 -8.28
CA CYS A 243 8.77 33.06 -8.62
C CYS A 243 8.43 33.55 -10.04
N LEU A 244 8.89 34.74 -10.42
CA LEU A 244 8.69 35.29 -11.76
C LEU A 244 9.39 34.42 -12.83
N SER A 245 10.60 33.92 -12.55
CA SER A 245 11.32 33.05 -13.50
C SER A 245 10.61 31.73 -13.76
N GLU A 246 9.87 31.21 -12.78
CA GLU A 246 9.10 29.97 -12.87
C GLU A 246 7.63 30.19 -13.23
N ASN A 247 7.24 31.45 -13.45
CA ASN A 247 5.84 31.81 -13.67
C ASN A 247 4.91 31.23 -12.58
N CYS A 248 5.40 31.23 -11.33
CA CYS A 248 4.70 30.69 -10.17
C CYS A 248 4.09 31.83 -9.34
N PRO A 249 2.76 31.90 -9.17
CA PRO A 249 2.12 32.90 -8.34
C PRO A 249 2.53 32.79 -6.88
N PHE A 250 2.63 33.93 -6.20
CA PHE A 250 2.80 33.98 -4.75
C PHE A 250 2.16 35.24 -4.18
N SER A 251 1.90 35.25 -2.89
CA SER A 251 1.47 36.45 -2.16
C SER A 251 2.02 36.46 -0.75
N VAL A 252 2.50 37.64 -0.31
CA VAL A 252 2.79 37.91 1.11
C VAL A 252 1.49 38.22 1.81
N ILE A 253 1.00 37.27 2.58
CA ILE A 253 -0.33 37.35 3.22
C ILE A 253 -0.27 37.84 4.67
N GLY A 254 0.93 37.93 5.24
CA GLY A 254 1.07 38.38 6.64
C GLY A 254 2.51 38.18 7.15
N TYR A 255 2.62 38.17 8.44
CA TYR A 255 3.91 38.00 9.16
C TYR A 255 3.70 37.33 10.50
N ALA A 256 4.77 36.70 10.98
CA ALA A 256 4.82 36.04 12.28
C ALA A 256 4.97 37.08 13.41
N THR A 257 4.42 36.75 14.58
CA THR A 257 4.45 37.61 15.81
C THR A 257 4.88 36.79 17.02
N ASP A 258 5.47 37.43 18.03
CA ASP A 258 5.92 36.80 19.28
C ASP A 258 4.85 36.72 20.37
N ASP A 259 3.67 37.28 20.13
CA ASP A 259 2.54 37.34 21.08
C ASP A 259 1.72 36.04 21.20
N LYS A 260 2.04 35.03 20.37
CA LYS A 260 1.35 33.72 20.30
C LYS A 260 -0.15 33.85 20.02
N LEU A 261 -0.53 34.82 19.22
CA LEU A 261 -1.89 35.08 18.81
C LEU A 261 -2.05 34.83 17.32
N LEU A 262 -3.07 34.08 16.90
CA LEU A 262 -3.48 34.00 15.51
C LEU A 262 -4.54 35.09 15.24
N VAL A 263 -4.20 36.02 14.35
CA VAL A 263 -5.11 37.07 13.93
C VAL A 263 -5.35 36.92 12.43
N LEU A 264 -6.63 36.76 12.04
CA LEU A 264 -7.09 36.83 10.66
C LEU A 264 -7.99 38.05 10.50
N LYS A 265 -7.63 38.98 9.64
CA LYS A 265 -8.34 40.25 9.48
C LYS A 265 -8.30 40.74 8.03
N ASP A 266 -9.16 41.72 7.74
CA ASP A 266 -9.04 42.62 6.59
C ASP A 266 -8.84 44.08 7.08
N ASP A 267 -9.04 45.06 6.22
CA ASP A 267 -8.94 46.47 6.56
C ASP A 267 -10.09 46.94 7.45
N SER A 268 -11.20 46.20 7.54
CA SER A 268 -12.44 46.61 8.21
C SER A 268 -12.68 45.89 9.55
N GLU A 269 -12.37 44.61 9.64
CA GLU A 269 -12.68 43.79 10.81
C GLU A 269 -11.69 42.65 11.04
N SER A 270 -11.71 42.08 12.25
CA SER A 270 -10.99 40.88 12.62
C SER A 270 -11.94 39.69 12.65
N TYR A 271 -11.67 38.68 11.82
CA TYR A 271 -12.46 37.44 11.73
C TYR A 271 -12.04 36.40 12.77
N ILE A 272 -10.74 36.34 13.08
CA ILE A 272 -10.17 35.45 14.06
C ILE A 272 -9.18 36.23 14.92
N GLU A 273 -9.29 36.04 16.24
CA GLU A 273 -8.30 36.47 17.22
C GLU A 273 -8.22 35.41 18.32
N LEU A 274 -7.30 34.46 18.17
CA LEU A 274 -7.25 33.28 19.01
C LEU A 274 -5.83 33.03 19.53
N PRO A 275 -5.66 32.80 20.86
CA PRO A 275 -4.41 32.30 21.39
C PRO A 275 -4.04 30.95 20.79
N MET A 276 -2.77 30.76 20.39
CA MET A 276 -2.27 29.50 19.83
C MET A 276 -2.48 28.32 20.79
N ASP A 277 -2.38 28.56 22.10
CA ASP A 277 -2.62 27.52 23.12
C ASP A 277 -4.09 27.01 23.12
N LEU A 278 -5.05 27.78 22.62
CA LEU A 278 -6.42 27.31 22.45
C LEU A 278 -6.56 26.34 21.29
N LEU A 279 -5.76 26.51 20.24
CA LEU A 279 -5.73 25.62 19.06
C LEU A 279 -4.93 24.34 19.32
N PHE A 280 -3.77 24.46 19.97
CA PHE A 280 -2.78 23.40 20.14
C PHE A 280 -2.56 22.96 21.59
N GLY A 281 -3.27 23.54 22.55
CA GLY A 281 -3.19 23.19 23.96
C GLY A 281 -3.64 21.76 24.27
N GLU A 282 -3.45 21.36 25.52
CA GLU A 282 -3.82 20.01 25.98
C GLU A 282 -5.33 19.75 25.76
N LYS A 283 -5.63 18.86 24.83
CA LYS A 283 -7.00 18.32 24.64
C LYS A 283 -7.32 17.41 25.81
N GLY A 284 -8.51 17.56 26.39
CA GLY A 284 -8.99 16.65 27.42
C GLY A 284 -8.92 15.19 26.91
N LYS A 285 -8.47 14.27 27.77
CA LYS A 285 -8.37 12.84 27.44
C LYS A 285 -9.78 12.27 27.20
N GLN A 286 -10.07 11.90 25.97
CA GLN A 286 -11.28 11.18 25.65
C GLN A 286 -11.14 9.72 26.09
N GLN A 287 -12.07 9.22 26.92
CA GLN A 287 -12.14 7.82 27.32
C GLN A 287 -13.21 7.11 26.50
N ILE A 288 -12.80 6.09 25.74
CA ILE A 288 -13.73 5.25 25.01
C ILE A 288 -13.79 3.91 25.76
N LYS A 289 -14.99 3.58 26.29
CA LYS A 289 -15.25 2.28 26.92
C LYS A 289 -15.81 1.35 25.86
N VAL A 290 -15.16 0.19 25.66
CA VAL A 290 -15.57 -0.80 24.68
C VAL A 290 -15.61 -2.20 25.31
N ASN A 291 -16.51 -3.02 24.81
CA ASN A 291 -16.62 -4.42 25.24
C ASN A 291 -15.79 -5.29 24.28
N SER A 292 -14.98 -6.20 24.83
CA SER A 292 -14.28 -7.20 24.04
C SER A 292 -15.23 -8.31 23.61
N SER A 293 -15.07 -8.81 22.38
CA SER A 293 -15.71 -10.03 21.91
C SER A 293 -14.68 -11.11 21.66
N ALA A 294 -15.01 -12.33 22.01
CA ALA A 294 -14.15 -13.47 21.73
C ALA A 294 -14.15 -13.81 20.24
N ILE A 295 -12.98 -14.02 19.67
CA ILE A 295 -12.80 -14.54 18.33
C ILE A 295 -13.11 -16.03 18.36
N ARG A 296 -13.98 -16.51 17.47
CA ARG A 296 -14.26 -17.94 17.30
C ARG A 296 -13.31 -18.48 16.24
N GLU A 297 -12.67 -19.61 16.54
CA GLU A 297 -11.82 -20.34 15.59
C GLU A 297 -12.51 -21.66 15.22
N THR A 298 -12.84 -21.84 13.96
CA THR A 298 -13.37 -23.09 13.39
C THR A 298 -12.77 -23.27 12.01
N SER A 299 -12.13 -24.42 11.77
CA SER A 299 -11.53 -24.75 10.48
C SER A 299 -12.58 -25.34 9.55
N ALA A 300 -12.59 -24.93 8.29
CA ALA A 300 -13.45 -25.49 7.27
C ALA A 300 -12.88 -26.81 6.72
N ASP A 301 -13.76 -27.61 6.11
CA ASP A 301 -13.43 -28.85 5.39
C ASP A 301 -13.44 -28.61 3.88
N TYR A 302 -12.32 -28.83 3.23
CA TYR A 302 -12.14 -28.68 1.79
C TYR A 302 -12.15 -30.01 1.01
N SER A 303 -12.43 -31.13 1.68
CA SER A 303 -12.40 -32.48 1.06
C SER A 303 -13.36 -32.64 -0.12
N GLY A 304 -14.45 -31.86 -0.16
CA GLY A 304 -15.45 -31.86 -1.23
C GLY A 304 -15.02 -31.12 -2.51
N PHE A 305 -13.91 -30.38 -2.51
CA PHE A 305 -13.51 -29.56 -3.63
C PHE A 305 -12.46 -30.23 -4.52
N ASN A 306 -12.49 -29.89 -5.82
CA ASN A 306 -11.51 -30.32 -6.79
C ASN A 306 -10.31 -29.36 -6.82
N PHE A 307 -9.09 -29.87 -6.82
CA PHE A 307 -7.87 -29.07 -6.82
C PHE A 307 -7.76 -28.13 -8.05
N HIS A 308 -8.06 -28.65 -9.23
CA HIS A 308 -8.03 -27.87 -10.46
C HIS A 308 -8.99 -26.66 -10.39
N ASP A 309 -10.22 -26.90 -9.95
CA ASP A 309 -11.23 -25.84 -9.82
C ASP A 309 -10.82 -24.79 -8.79
N CYS A 310 -10.22 -25.22 -7.66
CA CYS A 310 -9.63 -24.31 -6.67
C CYS A 310 -8.53 -23.44 -7.29
N LEU A 311 -7.62 -24.07 -8.02
CA LEU A 311 -6.49 -23.36 -8.64
C LEU A 311 -6.95 -22.34 -9.68
N ILE A 312 -7.86 -22.71 -10.58
CA ILE A 312 -8.38 -21.79 -11.59
C ILE A 312 -9.07 -20.59 -10.93
N LYS A 313 -9.92 -20.82 -9.94
CA LYS A 313 -10.61 -19.75 -9.23
C LYS A 313 -9.65 -18.82 -8.51
N VAL A 314 -8.65 -19.37 -7.81
CA VAL A 314 -7.64 -18.58 -7.10
C VAL A 314 -6.82 -17.74 -8.07
N LEU A 315 -6.33 -18.32 -9.18
CA LEU A 315 -5.58 -17.58 -10.20
C LEU A 315 -6.41 -16.50 -10.91
N SER A 316 -7.75 -16.64 -10.94
CA SER A 316 -8.65 -15.66 -11.55
C SER A 316 -9.07 -14.55 -10.58
N LEU A 317 -8.80 -14.68 -9.26
CA LEU A 317 -9.12 -13.65 -8.29
C LEU A 317 -8.28 -12.40 -8.57
N PRO A 318 -8.86 -11.19 -8.71
CA PRO A 318 -8.10 -9.99 -9.06
C PRO A 318 -6.92 -9.69 -8.13
N ALA A 319 -7.02 -10.03 -6.83
CA ALA A 319 -5.92 -9.90 -5.88
C ALA A 319 -4.73 -10.82 -6.20
N VAL A 320 -4.94 -11.98 -6.83
CA VAL A 320 -3.94 -12.97 -7.22
C VAL A 320 -3.53 -12.81 -8.69
N ALA A 321 -4.47 -12.56 -9.58
CA ALA A 321 -4.26 -12.44 -11.02
C ALA A 321 -3.23 -11.36 -11.39
N SER A 322 -2.74 -11.40 -12.62
CA SER A 322 -1.83 -10.38 -13.16
C SER A 322 -2.37 -8.96 -12.99
N LYS A 323 -1.53 -8.03 -12.57
CA LYS A 323 -1.83 -6.61 -12.42
C LYS A 323 -1.34 -5.77 -13.61
N GLN A 324 -1.07 -6.38 -14.75
CA GLN A 324 -0.51 -5.69 -15.92
C GLN A 324 -1.33 -4.47 -16.33
N PHE A 325 -2.66 -4.51 -16.22
CA PHE A 325 -3.55 -3.40 -16.51
C PHE A 325 -3.28 -2.14 -15.67
N LEU A 326 -2.70 -2.28 -14.47
CA LEU A 326 -2.30 -1.18 -13.59
C LEU A 326 -0.88 -0.68 -13.87
N ILE A 327 -0.01 -1.54 -14.40
CA ILE A 327 1.42 -1.28 -14.53
C ILE A 327 1.74 -0.59 -15.85
N THR A 328 1.11 -1.03 -16.95
CA THR A 328 1.46 -0.58 -18.30
C THR A 328 0.99 0.85 -18.65
N ILE A 329 0.19 1.46 -17.79
CA ILE A 329 -0.32 2.83 -17.97
C ILE A 329 0.62 3.92 -17.43
N GLY A 330 1.59 3.57 -16.59
CA GLY A 330 2.52 4.50 -15.94
C GLY A 330 3.96 4.33 -16.41
N ASP A 331 4.73 5.40 -16.29
CA ASP A 331 6.18 5.35 -16.48
C ASP A 331 6.84 4.55 -15.36
N ARG A 332 7.80 3.69 -15.72
CA ARG A 332 8.52 2.82 -14.80
C ARG A 332 10.03 3.03 -14.79
N SER A 333 10.58 3.57 -15.86
CA SER A 333 12.02 3.71 -16.09
C SER A 333 12.48 5.14 -16.25
N VAL A 334 11.59 6.10 -16.12
CA VAL A 334 11.91 7.53 -16.25
C VAL A 334 12.94 7.94 -15.21
N GLY A 335 13.89 8.80 -15.61
CA GLY A 335 15.05 9.18 -14.79
C GLY A 335 16.22 8.19 -14.85
N GLY A 336 16.02 6.96 -15.32
CA GLY A 336 17.08 5.97 -15.57
C GLY A 336 17.73 5.35 -14.33
N LEU A 337 17.13 5.51 -13.14
CA LEU A 337 17.65 4.96 -11.88
C LEU A 337 16.90 3.71 -11.41
N THR A 338 15.88 3.26 -12.12
CA THR A 338 15.15 2.04 -11.80
C THR A 338 16.04 0.81 -11.99
N VAL A 339 16.18 0.00 -10.95
CA VAL A 339 16.93 -1.26 -10.92
C VAL A 339 16.00 -2.45 -11.02
N GLN A 340 14.86 -2.39 -10.33
CA GLN A 340 13.79 -3.38 -10.37
C GLN A 340 12.44 -2.67 -10.26
N ASP A 341 11.61 -2.90 -11.26
CA ASP A 341 10.20 -2.50 -11.28
C ASP A 341 9.30 -3.73 -10.99
N GLN A 342 8.02 -3.65 -11.33
CA GLN A 342 7.05 -4.73 -11.13
C GLN A 342 7.33 -5.95 -12.02
N PHE A 343 7.98 -5.77 -13.16
CA PHE A 343 8.22 -6.84 -14.14
C PHE A 343 9.51 -7.60 -13.86
N ILE A 344 9.42 -8.91 -13.87
CA ILE A 344 10.52 -9.83 -13.59
C ILE A 344 10.84 -10.68 -14.80
N GLY A 345 12.13 -10.86 -15.02
CA GLY A 345 12.68 -11.73 -16.06
C GLY A 345 12.50 -11.20 -17.49
N PRO A 346 13.01 -11.95 -18.48
CA PRO A 346 12.95 -11.53 -19.89
C PRO A 346 11.51 -11.57 -20.45
N TRP A 347 10.60 -12.28 -19.78
CA TRP A 347 9.20 -12.43 -20.17
C TRP A 347 8.31 -11.34 -19.58
N GLN A 348 8.87 -10.40 -18.80
CA GLN A 348 8.15 -9.26 -18.24
C GLN A 348 6.90 -9.69 -17.42
N VAL A 349 7.07 -10.66 -16.52
CA VAL A 349 5.99 -11.13 -15.66
C VAL A 349 5.87 -10.21 -14.43
N PRO A 350 4.68 -9.64 -14.10
CA PRO A 350 4.52 -8.65 -13.03
C PRO A 350 4.37 -9.32 -11.65
N ILE A 351 5.46 -9.87 -11.13
CA ILE A 351 5.51 -10.61 -9.85
C ILE A 351 6.60 -10.11 -8.90
N ALA A 352 7.13 -8.91 -9.09
CA ALA A 352 8.15 -8.39 -8.19
C ALA A 352 7.63 -8.19 -6.77
N ASP A 353 8.34 -8.73 -5.78
CA ASP A 353 8.03 -8.56 -4.34
C ASP A 353 8.28 -7.11 -3.87
N CYS A 354 9.29 -6.46 -4.47
CA CYS A 354 9.69 -5.10 -4.12
C CYS A 354 10.18 -4.34 -5.35
N ALA A 355 10.19 -3.02 -5.24
CA ALA A 355 10.82 -2.14 -6.20
C ALA A 355 12.15 -1.61 -5.68
N ILE A 356 13.12 -1.41 -6.58
CA ILE A 356 14.47 -0.97 -6.23
C ILE A 356 14.94 0.11 -7.18
N THR A 357 15.49 1.17 -6.62
CA THR A 357 16.10 2.27 -7.37
C THR A 357 17.52 2.52 -6.91
N ALA A 358 18.36 2.99 -7.83
CA ALA A 358 19.74 3.37 -7.53
C ALA A 358 19.79 4.81 -6.98
N ASN A 359 20.74 5.09 -6.09
CA ASN A 359 20.98 6.44 -5.58
C ASN A 359 21.57 7.37 -6.65
N ASP A 360 22.35 6.80 -7.56
CA ASP A 360 23.00 7.51 -8.65
C ASP A 360 23.34 6.57 -9.82
N PHE A 361 23.87 7.11 -10.90
CA PHE A 361 24.26 6.35 -12.09
C PHE A 361 25.51 5.46 -11.91
N SER A 362 26.10 5.38 -10.72
CA SER A 362 27.09 4.34 -10.42
C SER A 362 26.47 2.96 -10.19
N PHE A 363 25.18 2.91 -9.89
CA PHE A 363 24.41 1.68 -9.59
C PHE A 363 25.08 0.80 -8.52
N LYS A 364 25.67 1.44 -7.52
CA LYS A 364 26.33 0.73 -6.43
C LYS A 364 25.36 0.48 -5.27
N ASP A 365 24.76 1.53 -4.78
CA ASP A 365 23.84 1.54 -3.64
C ASP A 365 22.49 2.12 -4.08
N GLY A 366 21.44 1.81 -3.34
CA GLY A 366 20.08 2.23 -3.70
C GLY A 366 19.12 2.14 -2.53
N GLU A 367 17.85 2.12 -2.88
CA GLU A 367 16.73 2.04 -1.95
C GLU A 367 15.74 0.99 -2.43
N VAL A 368 15.09 0.33 -1.48
CA VAL A 368 14.03 -0.66 -1.73
C VAL A 368 12.75 -0.21 -1.08
N MET A 369 11.62 -0.47 -1.75
CA MET A 369 10.28 -0.31 -1.21
C MET A 369 9.40 -1.51 -1.53
N SER A 370 8.51 -1.84 -0.59
CA SER A 370 7.54 -2.92 -0.71
C SER A 370 6.25 -2.60 0.05
N MET A 371 5.23 -3.43 -0.14
CA MET A 371 3.96 -3.28 0.57
C MET A 371 3.51 -4.60 1.20
N GLY A 372 2.63 -4.50 2.21
CA GLY A 372 1.93 -5.63 2.81
C GLY A 372 0.53 -5.23 3.24
N GLU A 373 -0.44 -6.10 2.97
CA GLU A 373 -1.85 -5.88 3.30
C GLU A 373 -2.61 -7.22 3.38
N LYS A 374 -3.32 -7.49 4.48
CA LYS A 374 -4.08 -8.73 4.73
C LYS A 374 -5.49 -8.46 5.24
N ALA A 375 -6.22 -7.55 4.59
CA ALA A 375 -7.54 -7.11 5.02
C ALA A 375 -8.59 -8.22 5.06
N SER A 376 -8.50 -9.22 4.20
CA SER A 376 -9.41 -10.39 4.21
C SER A 376 -9.34 -11.19 5.52
N ILE A 377 -8.18 -11.22 6.19
CA ILE A 377 -8.00 -11.83 7.50
C ILE A 377 -8.70 -11.00 8.59
N ALA A 378 -8.80 -9.68 8.42
CA ALA A 378 -9.32 -8.78 9.44
C ALA A 378 -10.80 -9.02 9.80
N ILE A 379 -11.57 -9.65 8.91
CA ILE A 379 -12.97 -10.04 9.22
C ILE A 379 -13.06 -11.17 10.26
N ILE A 380 -11.97 -11.93 10.45
CA ILE A 380 -11.85 -13.05 11.38
C ILE A 380 -11.06 -12.58 12.60
N ASN A 381 -9.84 -12.09 12.38
CA ASN A 381 -8.91 -11.65 13.40
C ASN A 381 -8.15 -10.39 12.95
N PRO A 382 -8.65 -9.19 13.31
CA PRO A 382 -8.01 -7.92 12.92
C PRO A 382 -6.57 -7.77 13.43
N ILE A 383 -6.27 -8.33 14.60
CA ILE A 383 -4.92 -8.28 15.19
C ILE A 383 -3.95 -9.09 14.31
N ALA A 384 -4.32 -10.32 13.98
CA ALA A 384 -3.52 -11.18 13.10
C ALA A 384 -3.33 -10.54 11.72
N SER A 385 -4.38 -9.91 11.16
CA SER A 385 -4.30 -9.17 9.90
C SER A 385 -3.23 -8.08 9.93
N GLY A 386 -3.22 -7.25 10.98
CA GLY A 386 -2.21 -6.18 11.12
C GLY A 386 -0.79 -6.71 11.30
N GLU A 387 -0.60 -7.75 12.12
CA GLU A 387 0.71 -8.39 12.30
C GLU A 387 1.22 -9.02 11.00
N MET A 388 0.35 -9.72 10.25
CA MET A 388 0.68 -10.33 8.96
C MET A 388 1.03 -9.29 7.90
N ALA A 389 0.33 -8.16 7.84
CA ALA A 389 0.63 -7.07 6.90
C ALA A 389 2.04 -6.49 7.11
N VAL A 390 2.47 -6.31 8.36
CA VAL A 390 3.86 -5.87 8.65
C VAL A 390 4.87 -6.92 8.22
N CYS A 391 4.62 -8.19 8.55
CA CYS A 391 5.55 -9.27 8.18
C CYS A 391 5.64 -9.46 6.66
N GLU A 392 4.53 -9.37 5.95
CA GLU A 392 4.50 -9.44 4.47
C GLU A 392 5.33 -8.31 3.84
N ALA A 393 5.13 -7.06 4.27
CA ALA A 393 5.94 -5.94 3.78
C ALA A 393 7.45 -6.17 3.98
N ILE A 394 7.84 -6.76 5.12
CA ILE A 394 9.25 -7.07 5.41
C ILE A 394 9.74 -8.29 4.61
N LEU A 395 8.92 -9.33 4.39
CA LEU A 395 9.29 -10.47 3.55
C LEU A 395 9.54 -10.03 2.11
N ASN A 396 8.68 -9.17 1.58
CA ASN A 396 8.78 -8.66 0.22
C ASN A 396 10.10 -7.92 -0.05
N LEU A 397 10.62 -7.16 0.91
CA LEU A 397 11.93 -6.51 0.73
C LEU A 397 13.13 -7.38 1.12
N CYS A 398 12.90 -8.54 1.73
CA CYS A 398 13.97 -9.42 2.23
C CYS A 398 14.87 -9.99 1.12
N SER A 399 14.39 -10.05 -0.12
CA SER A 399 15.17 -10.42 -1.33
C SER A 399 16.31 -9.45 -1.65
N SER A 400 16.32 -8.27 -1.03
CA SER A 400 17.28 -7.19 -1.25
C SER A 400 18.33 -7.14 -0.14
N PRO A 401 19.58 -6.76 -0.41
CA PRO A 401 20.66 -6.69 0.59
C PRO A 401 20.53 -5.45 1.50
N VAL A 402 19.55 -5.48 2.39
CA VAL A 402 19.28 -4.45 3.42
C VAL A 402 20.24 -4.59 4.61
N GLY A 403 20.62 -5.82 4.92
CA GLY A 403 21.54 -6.18 5.99
C GLY A 403 20.88 -6.25 7.37
N ASN A 404 20.46 -5.15 7.95
CA ASN A 404 19.88 -5.11 9.31
C ASN A 404 18.40 -4.71 9.28
N ILE A 405 17.54 -5.55 9.84
CA ILE A 405 16.10 -5.32 9.90
C ILE A 405 15.74 -3.98 10.59
N ALA A 406 16.50 -3.53 11.56
CA ALA A 406 16.28 -2.26 12.26
C ALA A 406 16.48 -1.00 11.39
N LYS A 407 17.01 -1.15 10.15
CA LYS A 407 17.11 -0.07 9.17
C LYS A 407 15.82 0.13 8.36
N ILE A 408 14.84 -0.76 8.54
CA ILE A 408 13.56 -0.67 7.84
C ILE A 408 12.69 0.38 8.53
N ALA A 409 12.21 1.35 7.76
CA ALA A 409 11.18 2.29 8.16
C ALA A 409 9.86 1.91 7.52
N LEU A 410 8.78 2.00 8.28
CA LEU A 410 7.44 1.65 7.83
C LEU A 410 6.56 2.89 7.73
N SER A 411 5.64 2.90 6.76
CA SER A 411 4.47 3.77 6.77
C SER A 411 3.23 2.92 6.99
N ALA A 412 2.35 3.31 7.90
CA ALA A 412 1.16 2.54 8.26
C ALA A 412 -0.11 3.35 7.99
N ASN A 413 -1.01 2.81 7.15
CA ASN A 413 -2.28 3.43 6.82
C ASN A 413 -3.43 2.56 7.36
N TRP A 414 -4.24 3.14 8.26
CA TRP A 414 -5.31 2.47 8.97
C TRP A 414 -6.67 2.86 8.39
N MET A 415 -7.44 1.89 7.92
CA MET A 415 -8.77 2.08 7.34
C MET A 415 -9.80 1.27 8.12
N SER A 416 -10.74 1.93 8.80
CA SER A 416 -11.74 1.27 9.64
C SER A 416 -13.07 2.01 9.61
N SER A 417 -14.17 1.31 9.85
CA SER A 417 -15.48 1.93 10.02
C SER A 417 -15.64 2.68 11.34
N PHE A 418 -14.93 2.26 12.40
CA PHE A 418 -14.98 2.80 13.76
C PHE A 418 -16.40 3.00 14.32
N ASP A 419 -17.33 2.17 13.87
CA ASP A 419 -18.78 2.39 14.03
C ASP A 419 -19.31 1.83 15.35
N ASN A 420 -18.83 0.66 15.75
CA ASN A 420 -19.29 -0.05 16.94
C ASN A 420 -18.14 -0.44 17.88
N ASP A 421 -18.44 -0.97 19.04
CA ASP A 421 -17.46 -1.36 20.06
C ASP A 421 -16.46 -2.40 19.56
N PHE A 422 -16.89 -3.31 18.68
CA PHE A 422 -16.02 -4.33 18.10
C PHE A 422 -14.96 -3.69 17.18
N ASP A 423 -15.36 -2.79 16.30
CA ASP A 423 -14.44 -2.09 15.39
C ASP A 423 -13.42 -1.26 16.19
N LYS A 424 -13.89 -0.50 17.20
CA LYS A 424 -13.03 0.33 18.07
C LYS A 424 -12.03 -0.48 18.88
N TYR A 425 -12.49 -1.55 19.52
CA TYR A 425 -11.64 -2.45 20.30
C TYR A 425 -10.56 -3.09 19.43
N ASN A 426 -10.95 -3.63 18.29
CA ASN A 426 -10.04 -4.31 17.39
C ASN A 426 -9.02 -3.36 16.75
N LEU A 427 -9.42 -2.14 16.36
CA LEU A 427 -8.47 -1.14 15.87
C LEU A 427 -7.40 -0.83 16.92
N PHE A 428 -7.82 -0.57 18.17
CA PHE A 428 -6.90 -0.31 19.27
C PHE A 428 -5.96 -1.50 19.51
N LYS A 429 -6.50 -2.71 19.59
CA LYS A 429 -5.69 -3.92 19.84
C LYS A 429 -4.75 -4.25 18.69
N THR A 430 -5.16 -4.00 17.45
CA THR A 430 -4.30 -4.17 16.29
C THR A 430 -3.13 -3.17 16.35
N ALA A 431 -3.42 -1.89 16.63
CA ALA A 431 -2.39 -0.88 16.77
C ALA A 431 -1.42 -1.19 17.92
N GLU A 432 -1.95 -1.63 19.08
CA GLU A 432 -1.15 -2.05 20.23
C GLU A 432 -0.23 -3.23 19.86
N SER A 433 -0.75 -4.26 19.19
CA SER A 433 0.04 -5.43 18.81
C SER A 433 1.09 -5.12 17.76
N VAL A 434 0.73 -4.39 16.72
CA VAL A 434 1.67 -3.97 15.66
C VAL A 434 2.82 -3.17 16.24
N THR A 435 2.55 -2.21 17.11
CA THR A 435 3.60 -1.35 17.68
C THR A 435 4.41 -2.06 18.77
N SER A 436 3.74 -2.59 19.78
CA SER A 436 4.40 -3.11 20.99
C SER A 436 4.91 -4.55 20.81
N ASN A 437 4.19 -5.39 20.07
CA ASN A 437 4.59 -6.78 19.88
C ASN A 437 5.46 -6.99 18.64
N ILE A 438 5.11 -6.39 17.49
CA ILE A 438 5.85 -6.60 16.23
C ILE A 438 7.01 -5.61 16.12
N CYS A 439 6.73 -4.32 15.99
CA CYS A 439 7.75 -3.31 15.70
C CYS A 439 8.85 -3.22 16.77
N ASN A 440 8.47 -3.23 18.04
CA ASN A 440 9.44 -3.19 19.13
C ASN A 440 10.37 -4.42 19.15
N LYS A 441 9.86 -5.63 18.93
CA LYS A 441 10.67 -6.85 18.91
C LYS A 441 11.58 -6.93 17.68
N LEU A 442 11.12 -6.45 16.53
CA LEU A 442 11.92 -6.37 15.32
C LEU A 442 12.95 -5.23 15.40
N GLY A 443 12.65 -4.16 16.12
CA GLY A 443 13.44 -2.94 16.16
C GLY A 443 13.18 -2.01 14.97
N VAL A 444 12.01 -2.16 14.30
CA VAL A 444 11.58 -1.30 13.18
C VAL A 444 10.72 -0.15 13.69
N THR A 445 10.62 0.93 12.90
CA THR A 445 9.88 2.13 13.28
C THR A 445 8.76 2.44 12.27
N ILE A 446 7.71 3.10 12.76
CA ILE A 446 6.63 3.67 11.94
C ILE A 446 6.68 5.20 12.12
N PRO A 447 7.56 5.91 11.39
CA PRO A 447 7.67 7.36 11.51
C PRO A 447 6.50 8.11 10.89
N VAL A 448 5.77 7.48 9.97
CA VAL A 448 4.66 8.08 9.22
C VAL A 448 3.47 7.13 9.24
N GLY A 449 2.28 7.70 9.41
CA GLY A 449 1.04 6.95 9.34
C GLY A 449 -0.15 7.86 9.09
N LYS A 450 -1.24 7.27 8.64
CA LYS A 450 -2.53 7.95 8.44
C LYS A 450 -3.68 7.02 8.82
N ASP A 451 -4.81 7.60 9.20
CA ASP A 451 -6.04 6.86 9.44
C ASP A 451 -7.23 7.45 8.67
N SER A 452 -8.20 6.57 8.37
CA SER A 452 -9.52 6.93 7.90
C SER A 452 -10.53 6.06 8.64
N LEU A 453 -11.28 6.68 9.59
CA LEU A 453 -12.12 5.95 10.52
C LEU A 453 -13.61 5.96 10.17
N SER A 454 -13.96 6.32 8.95
CA SER A 454 -15.32 6.38 8.44
C SER A 454 -15.53 5.53 7.19
N MET A 455 -14.89 4.34 7.16
CA MET A 455 -14.92 3.44 6.03
C MET A 455 -16.23 2.65 5.98
N LYS A 456 -17.35 3.39 5.90
CA LYS A 456 -18.71 2.84 5.78
C LYS A 456 -19.53 3.67 4.81
N MET A 457 -20.39 3.00 4.06
CA MET A 457 -21.38 3.59 3.19
C MET A 457 -22.73 2.98 3.48
N SER A 458 -23.79 3.83 3.49
CA SER A 458 -25.18 3.40 3.69
C SER A 458 -26.08 4.09 2.67
N TRP A 459 -27.08 3.35 2.18
CA TRP A 459 -28.12 3.89 1.29
C TRP A 459 -29.42 3.10 1.40
N ALA A 460 -30.51 3.71 0.95
CA ALA A 460 -31.81 3.07 0.89
C ALA A 460 -32.05 2.43 -0.49
N GLU A 461 -32.47 1.18 -0.51
CA GLU A 461 -32.94 0.47 -1.68
C GLU A 461 -34.37 -0.01 -1.44
N GLY A 462 -35.34 0.75 -1.95
CA GLY A 462 -36.75 0.58 -1.57
C GLY A 462 -36.96 0.84 -0.07
N ASN A 463 -37.47 -0.16 0.65
CA ASN A 463 -37.67 -0.10 2.11
C ASN A 463 -36.51 -0.68 2.92
N LYS A 464 -35.40 -1.02 2.28
CA LYS A 464 -34.25 -1.64 2.93
C LYS A 464 -33.11 -0.64 3.01
N GLU A 465 -32.44 -0.59 4.16
CA GLU A 465 -31.17 0.10 4.30
C GLU A 465 -30.03 -0.88 4.04
N ILE A 466 -29.21 -0.58 3.04
CA ILE A 466 -28.00 -1.35 2.71
C ILE A 466 -26.82 -0.71 3.40
N ASN A 467 -25.99 -1.52 4.04
CA ASN A 467 -24.79 -1.08 4.73
C ASN A 467 -23.58 -1.85 4.22
N VAL A 468 -22.56 -1.14 3.74
CA VAL A 468 -21.25 -1.71 3.37
C VAL A 468 -20.18 -1.02 4.19
N LYS A 469 -19.35 -1.81 4.88
CA LYS A 469 -18.21 -1.31 5.65
C LYS A 469 -16.93 -2.04 5.29
N SER A 470 -15.78 -1.34 5.36
CA SER A 470 -14.50 -2.02 5.18
C SER A 470 -14.19 -2.94 6.36
N PRO A 471 -13.44 -4.02 6.14
CA PRO A 471 -12.69 -4.66 7.22
C PRO A 471 -11.79 -3.65 7.95
N ASN A 472 -11.31 -3.98 9.15
CA ASN A 472 -10.28 -3.18 9.83
C ASN A 472 -8.93 -3.41 9.12
N THR A 473 -8.65 -2.59 8.13
CA THR A 473 -7.56 -2.75 7.18
C THR A 473 -6.33 -1.98 7.62
N LEU A 474 -5.19 -2.65 7.69
CA LEU A 474 -3.87 -2.03 7.81
C LEU A 474 -3.08 -2.26 6.53
N ILE A 475 -2.62 -1.16 5.93
CA ILE A 475 -1.74 -1.18 4.76
C ILE A 475 -0.38 -0.65 5.19
N VAL A 476 0.65 -1.47 4.99
CA VAL A 476 2.03 -1.16 5.38
C VAL A 476 2.89 -1.00 4.14
N SER A 477 3.61 0.12 4.07
CA SER A 477 4.71 0.29 3.11
C SER A 477 6.03 0.23 3.87
N ALA A 478 6.98 -0.54 3.36
CA ALA A 478 8.30 -0.70 3.97
C ALA A 478 9.39 -0.12 3.07
N PHE A 479 10.35 0.55 3.68
CA PHE A 479 11.44 1.26 2.99
C PHE A 479 12.77 0.98 3.68
N ALA A 480 13.82 0.75 2.89
CA ALA A 480 15.18 0.58 3.41
C ALA A 480 16.24 0.98 2.38
N SER A 481 17.43 1.33 2.86
CA SER A 481 18.60 1.46 2.00
C SER A 481 19.14 0.09 1.62
N VAL A 482 19.60 -0.04 0.39
CA VAL A 482 20.19 -1.27 -0.17
C VAL A 482 21.66 -1.02 -0.48
N HIS A 483 22.51 -1.89 0.03
CA HIS A 483 23.94 -1.85 -0.25
C HIS A 483 24.31 -2.97 -1.24
N ASN A 484 25.00 -2.63 -2.31
CA ASN A 484 25.41 -3.57 -3.35
C ASN A 484 24.24 -4.11 -4.20
N LEU A 485 23.73 -3.29 -5.09
CA LEU A 485 22.62 -3.60 -5.99
C LEU A 485 22.86 -4.84 -6.89
N LYS A 486 24.09 -5.36 -6.95
CA LYS A 486 24.41 -6.60 -7.69
C LYS A 486 23.98 -7.89 -6.98
N ASN A 487 23.63 -7.80 -5.71
CA ASN A 487 23.25 -8.96 -4.88
C ASN A 487 21.73 -9.08 -4.68
N ILE A 488 20.91 -8.40 -5.49
CA ILE A 488 19.45 -8.51 -5.45
C ILE A 488 19.03 -9.89 -5.97
N ILE A 489 18.14 -10.54 -5.26
CA ILE A 489 17.54 -11.83 -5.65
C ILE A 489 16.15 -11.57 -6.22
N LYS A 490 15.82 -12.19 -7.34
CA LYS A 490 14.52 -12.02 -8.02
C LYS A 490 13.58 -13.20 -7.73
N PRO A 491 12.26 -13.02 -7.76
CA PRO A 491 11.28 -14.08 -7.63
C PRO A 491 11.11 -14.89 -8.94
N MET A 492 12.20 -15.28 -9.55
CA MET A 492 12.27 -15.97 -10.83
C MET A 492 13.13 -17.21 -10.73
N PHE A 493 12.60 -18.39 -11.06
CA PHE A 493 13.43 -19.56 -11.14
C PHE A 493 14.48 -19.44 -12.24
N VAL A 494 15.73 -19.64 -11.86
CA VAL A 494 16.86 -19.66 -12.77
C VAL A 494 16.98 -21.05 -13.37
N ASN A 495 17.18 -21.18 -14.68
CA ASN A 495 17.34 -22.47 -15.36
C ASN A 495 18.68 -23.15 -14.99
N GLU A 496 18.83 -23.47 -13.70
CA GLU A 496 19.96 -24.19 -13.11
C GLU A 496 19.51 -25.62 -12.77
N LYS A 497 19.86 -26.61 -13.59
CA LYS A 497 19.41 -28.00 -13.44
C LYS A 497 19.88 -28.65 -12.13
N ASP A 498 21.07 -28.26 -11.64
CA ASP A 498 21.61 -28.78 -10.37
C ASP A 498 21.17 -27.89 -9.19
N SER A 499 19.86 -27.69 -9.09
CA SER A 499 19.23 -26.91 -8.01
C SER A 499 17.98 -27.58 -7.48
N SER A 500 17.59 -27.18 -6.28
CA SER A 500 16.35 -27.60 -5.63
C SER A 500 15.54 -26.39 -5.22
N ILE A 501 14.21 -26.51 -5.27
CA ILE A 501 13.27 -25.51 -4.78
C ILE A 501 12.87 -25.92 -3.38
N ILE A 502 13.13 -25.05 -2.41
CA ILE A 502 12.80 -25.25 -1.00
C ILE A 502 11.69 -24.32 -0.55
N PHE A 503 10.84 -24.82 0.33
CA PHE A 503 9.91 -24.02 1.12
C PHE A 503 10.50 -23.80 2.52
N VAL A 504 10.57 -22.56 2.95
CA VAL A 504 10.98 -22.14 4.28
C VAL A 504 9.71 -21.82 5.09
N ASP A 505 9.44 -22.63 6.12
CA ASP A 505 8.22 -22.56 6.90
C ASP A 505 8.40 -21.63 8.12
N LEU A 506 7.67 -20.52 8.14
CA LEU A 506 7.67 -19.55 9.24
C LEU A 506 6.43 -19.68 10.15
N ALA A 507 5.55 -20.63 9.85
CA ALA A 507 4.29 -20.86 10.57
C ALA A 507 4.26 -22.15 11.41
N ASP A 508 5.41 -22.77 11.64
CA ASP A 508 5.55 -24.01 12.45
C ASP A 508 4.62 -25.16 11.98
N GLY A 509 4.41 -25.29 10.65
CA GLY A 509 3.60 -26.33 10.03
C GLY A 509 2.10 -26.06 10.06
N LYS A 510 1.65 -24.88 10.48
CA LYS A 510 0.26 -24.47 10.38
C LYS A 510 -0.19 -24.32 8.92
N LYS A 511 -1.50 -24.50 8.67
CA LYS A 511 -2.08 -24.48 7.32
C LYS A 511 -3.47 -23.87 7.36
N ARG A 512 -3.62 -22.77 8.09
CA ARG A 512 -4.90 -22.07 8.25
C ARG A 512 -5.24 -21.34 6.96
N THR A 513 -6.47 -21.43 6.52
CA THR A 513 -6.98 -20.94 5.25
C THR A 513 -8.05 -19.87 5.39
N GLY A 514 -8.44 -19.52 6.62
CA GLY A 514 -9.43 -18.47 6.86
C GLY A 514 -8.95 -17.11 6.37
N GLY A 515 -9.77 -16.43 5.58
CA GLY A 515 -9.42 -15.15 4.96
C GLY A 515 -8.49 -15.25 3.75
N SER A 516 -8.08 -16.44 3.32
CA SER A 516 -7.27 -16.64 2.12
C SER A 516 -8.06 -16.39 0.83
N ALA A 517 -7.35 -16.23 -0.28
CA ALA A 517 -7.94 -16.20 -1.62
C ALA A 517 -8.83 -17.44 -1.88
N LEU A 518 -8.40 -18.63 -1.41
CA LEU A 518 -9.20 -19.84 -1.54
C LEU A 518 -10.55 -19.72 -0.83
N SER A 519 -10.56 -19.30 0.45
CA SER A 519 -11.81 -19.16 1.20
C SER A 519 -12.74 -18.10 0.58
N GLN A 520 -12.16 -17.07 0.00
CA GLN A 520 -12.89 -16.01 -0.70
C GLN A 520 -13.56 -16.54 -1.98
N VAL A 521 -12.83 -17.22 -2.86
CA VAL A 521 -13.37 -17.69 -4.16
C VAL A 521 -14.33 -18.88 -4.01
N LEU A 522 -14.22 -19.65 -2.93
CA LEU A 522 -15.12 -20.75 -2.61
C LEU A 522 -16.31 -20.32 -1.72
N GLN A 523 -16.29 -19.08 -1.20
CA GLN A 523 -17.33 -18.53 -0.34
C GLN A 523 -17.54 -19.35 0.94
N ILE A 524 -16.45 -19.84 1.53
CA ILE A 524 -16.47 -20.67 2.73
C ILE A 524 -16.22 -19.84 3.98
N ASP A 525 -16.99 -20.12 5.04
CA ASP A 525 -16.77 -19.57 6.36
C ASP A 525 -15.69 -20.39 7.10
N ASP A 526 -14.44 -20.10 6.78
CA ASP A 526 -13.27 -20.60 7.51
C ASP A 526 -12.82 -19.53 8.49
N LEU A 527 -12.92 -19.81 9.79
CA LEU A 527 -12.60 -18.87 10.85
C LEU A 527 -11.22 -19.15 11.49
N GLU A 528 -10.47 -20.10 10.97
CA GLU A 528 -9.09 -20.36 11.38
C GLU A 528 -8.12 -19.68 10.42
N CYS A 529 -7.68 -18.47 10.77
CA CYS A 529 -6.85 -17.64 9.87
C CYS A 529 -5.36 -17.71 10.19
N PRO A 530 -4.50 -17.42 9.19
CA PRO A 530 -3.06 -17.21 9.37
C PRO A 530 -2.75 -16.14 10.41
N LYS A 531 -1.66 -16.33 11.17
CA LYS A 531 -1.13 -15.36 12.15
C LYS A 531 0.36 -15.56 12.38
N VAL A 532 1.01 -14.56 12.92
CA VAL A 532 2.44 -14.60 13.26
C VAL A 532 2.65 -15.51 14.47
N GLU A 533 3.29 -16.66 14.28
CA GLU A 533 3.51 -17.63 15.36
C GLU A 533 4.66 -17.18 16.29
N ASN A 534 5.76 -16.71 15.72
CA ASN A 534 6.93 -16.32 16.49
C ASN A 534 7.72 -15.21 15.80
N ILE A 535 7.57 -13.98 16.28
CA ILE A 535 8.21 -12.80 15.69
C ILE A 535 9.75 -12.79 15.86
N LEU A 536 10.28 -13.41 16.91
CA LEU A 536 11.74 -13.50 17.07
C LEU A 536 12.35 -14.52 16.09
N LYS A 537 11.64 -15.61 15.82
CA LYS A 537 12.03 -16.55 14.77
C LYS A 537 11.99 -15.87 13.40
N PHE A 538 10.98 -15.06 13.12
CA PHE A 538 10.88 -14.23 11.92
C PHE A 538 12.08 -13.28 11.78
N LYS A 539 12.50 -12.62 12.87
CA LYS A 539 13.69 -11.77 12.89
C LYS A 539 14.96 -12.56 12.55
N SER A 540 15.15 -13.72 13.18
CA SER A 540 16.30 -14.59 12.89
C SER A 540 16.29 -15.10 11.44
N PHE A 541 15.11 -15.39 10.88
CA PHE A 541 14.96 -15.72 9.45
C PHE A 541 15.48 -14.58 8.56
N PHE A 542 15.05 -13.34 8.83
CA PHE A 542 15.48 -12.20 8.05
C PHE A 542 17.01 -12.04 8.10
N GLU A 543 17.60 -12.07 9.30
CA GLU A 543 19.04 -11.90 9.51
C GLU A 543 19.83 -13.01 8.77
N GLU A 544 19.42 -14.27 8.87
CA GLU A 544 20.08 -15.37 8.19
C GLU A 544 19.91 -15.30 6.67
N THR A 545 18.74 -14.89 6.19
CA THR A 545 18.52 -14.68 4.75
C THR A 545 19.44 -13.60 4.20
N GLN A 546 19.67 -12.50 4.94
CA GLN A 546 20.64 -11.47 4.54
C GLN A 546 22.08 -12.02 4.45
N ASN A 547 22.47 -12.91 5.37
CA ASN A 547 23.77 -13.60 5.30
C ASN A 547 23.89 -14.49 4.05
N LEU A 548 22.83 -15.22 3.72
CA LEU A 548 22.78 -16.09 2.54
C LEU A 548 22.83 -15.30 1.23
N ILE A 549 22.15 -14.14 1.15
CA ILE A 549 22.21 -13.21 0.01
C ILE A 549 23.64 -12.69 -0.19
N ASN A 550 24.25 -12.21 0.89
CA ASN A 550 25.63 -11.70 0.85
C ASN A 550 26.64 -12.80 0.44
N SER A 551 26.38 -14.06 0.81
CA SER A 551 27.18 -15.22 0.44
C SER A 551 26.84 -15.80 -0.94
N LYS A 552 25.85 -15.22 -1.66
CA LYS A 552 25.40 -15.66 -3.00
C LYS A 552 24.96 -17.12 -3.04
N LYS A 553 24.24 -17.58 -2.02
CA LYS A 553 23.76 -18.96 -1.91
C LYS A 553 22.33 -19.16 -2.38
N ILE A 554 21.59 -18.08 -2.61
CA ILE A 554 20.19 -18.07 -3.07
C ILE A 554 20.17 -17.72 -4.55
N LEU A 555 19.48 -18.50 -5.36
CA LEU A 555 19.29 -18.26 -6.79
C LEU A 555 17.99 -17.52 -7.09
N SER A 556 16.92 -17.84 -6.34
CA SER A 556 15.60 -17.21 -6.44
C SER A 556 14.98 -17.11 -5.06
N TYR A 557 14.17 -16.09 -4.85
CA TYR A 557 13.43 -15.82 -3.62
C TYR A 557 12.07 -15.24 -3.98
N HIS A 558 11.00 -15.78 -3.41
CA HIS A 558 9.64 -15.26 -3.52
C HIS A 558 8.88 -15.52 -2.23
N ASP A 559 8.18 -14.51 -1.69
CA ASP A 559 7.37 -14.68 -0.50
C ASP A 559 6.11 -15.53 -0.80
N LYS A 560 5.62 -16.24 0.19
CA LYS A 560 4.34 -16.93 0.10
C LYS A 560 3.23 -16.02 0.59
N SER A 561 2.45 -15.48 -0.34
CA SER A 561 1.41 -14.50 -0.07
C SER A 561 0.04 -14.96 -0.60
N ASP A 562 -0.72 -14.05 -1.23
CA ASP A 562 -2.06 -14.34 -1.74
C ASP A 562 -2.07 -15.51 -2.73
N GLY A 563 -3.03 -16.42 -2.54
CA GLY A 563 -3.14 -17.66 -3.32
C GLY A 563 -2.25 -18.81 -2.82
N GLY A 564 -1.39 -18.56 -1.83
CA GLY A 564 -0.60 -19.57 -1.13
C GLY A 564 0.56 -20.14 -1.93
N LEU A 565 1.10 -21.28 -1.45
CA LEU A 565 2.33 -21.88 -1.97
C LEU A 565 2.25 -22.23 -3.46
N ILE A 566 1.12 -22.69 -3.94
CA ILE A 566 0.97 -23.08 -5.35
C ILE A 566 1.10 -21.88 -6.28
N THR A 567 0.52 -20.74 -5.90
CA THR A 567 0.63 -19.49 -6.67
C THR A 567 2.08 -19.01 -6.70
N THR A 568 2.76 -18.94 -5.57
CA THR A 568 4.18 -18.55 -5.47
C THR A 568 5.08 -19.39 -6.40
N LEU A 569 4.86 -20.71 -6.43
CA LEU A 569 5.62 -21.64 -7.30
C LEU A 569 5.35 -21.38 -8.80
N ILE A 570 4.08 -21.20 -9.17
CA ILE A 570 3.66 -21.00 -10.55
C ILE A 570 4.16 -19.65 -11.07
N GLU A 571 4.05 -18.59 -10.28
CA GLU A 571 4.53 -17.25 -10.65
C GLU A 571 6.04 -17.21 -10.89
N SER A 572 6.82 -17.86 -10.01
CA SER A 572 8.26 -17.99 -10.21
C SER A 572 8.61 -18.80 -11.47
N ALA A 573 7.79 -19.80 -11.79
CA ALA A 573 7.95 -20.61 -13.02
C ALA A 573 7.59 -19.79 -14.28
N PHE A 574 6.55 -18.95 -14.23
CA PHE A 574 6.21 -18.02 -15.31
C PHE A 574 7.38 -17.09 -15.63
N ALA A 575 7.92 -16.41 -14.61
CA ALA A 575 9.03 -15.47 -14.80
C ALA A 575 10.32 -16.14 -15.28
N GLY A 576 10.58 -17.37 -14.83
CA GLY A 576 11.73 -18.17 -15.25
C GLY A 576 11.54 -18.88 -16.57
N HIS A 577 10.30 -18.97 -17.07
CA HIS A 577 9.92 -19.77 -18.23
C HIS A 577 10.45 -21.20 -18.15
N VAL A 578 10.24 -21.83 -17.00
CA VAL A 578 10.67 -23.20 -16.70
C VAL A 578 9.52 -24.02 -16.13
N GLY A 579 9.43 -25.28 -16.51
CA GLY A 579 8.48 -26.20 -15.88
C GLY A 579 8.94 -26.64 -14.50
N ILE A 580 8.00 -27.09 -13.68
CA ILE A 580 8.27 -27.55 -12.31
C ILE A 580 7.55 -28.86 -11.98
N ASP A 581 8.27 -29.75 -11.30
CA ASP A 581 7.75 -30.95 -10.67
C ASP A 581 7.65 -30.71 -9.17
N ILE A 582 6.44 -30.70 -8.63
CA ILE A 582 6.14 -30.42 -7.23
C ILE A 582 5.84 -31.73 -6.51
N TYR A 583 6.47 -31.95 -5.38
CA TYR A 583 6.34 -33.18 -4.59
C TYR A 583 5.63 -32.90 -3.27
N TYR A 584 4.42 -33.43 -3.12
CA TYR A 584 3.70 -33.44 -1.86
C TYR A 584 4.16 -34.60 -1.00
N ASN A 585 5.06 -34.36 -0.04
CA ASN A 585 5.62 -35.39 0.81
C ASN A 585 4.93 -35.42 2.17
N GLN A 586 4.42 -36.61 2.59
CA GLN A 586 3.74 -36.82 3.88
C GLN A 586 4.65 -36.63 5.09
N ASP A 587 5.94 -36.98 4.98
CA ASP A 587 6.91 -36.88 6.09
C ASP A 587 7.12 -35.41 6.52
N ILE A 588 6.90 -34.49 5.60
CA ILE A 588 6.99 -33.05 5.83
C ILE A 588 5.88 -32.54 6.76
N PHE A 589 4.71 -33.22 6.78
CA PHE A 589 3.50 -32.66 7.36
C PHE A 589 2.81 -33.54 8.43
N GLY A 590 3.39 -34.64 8.84
CA GLY A 590 2.90 -35.49 9.96
C GLY A 590 1.54 -36.16 9.71
N LEU A 591 1.21 -36.52 8.47
CA LEU A 591 -0.12 -36.96 8.09
C LEU A 591 -0.35 -38.47 8.11
N ARG A 592 -1.57 -38.88 8.48
CA ARG A 592 -2.02 -40.29 8.54
C ARG A 592 -2.53 -40.81 7.19
N LYS A 593 -2.39 -42.12 6.97
CA LYS A 593 -2.47 -42.89 5.72
C LYS A 593 -3.82 -43.04 4.99
N ASN A 594 -4.83 -42.15 5.08
CA ASN A 594 -6.10 -42.31 4.37
C ASN A 594 -6.35 -41.25 3.29
N PHE A 595 -6.50 -41.68 2.04
CA PHE A 595 -6.53 -40.84 0.83
C PHE A 595 -7.70 -39.83 0.76
N ASP A 596 -8.88 -40.14 1.32
CA ASP A 596 -10.01 -39.20 1.31
C ASP A 596 -9.85 -38.08 2.35
N SER A 597 -9.11 -38.34 3.43
CA SER A 597 -8.68 -37.31 4.39
C SER A 597 -7.46 -36.51 3.88
N GLU A 598 -6.79 -36.94 2.83
CA GLU A 598 -5.64 -36.25 2.23
C GLU A 598 -6.06 -35.07 1.38
N ARG A 599 -7.25 -35.07 0.75
CA ARG A 599 -7.71 -33.98 -0.12
C ARG A 599 -7.82 -32.65 0.61
N ASP A 600 -8.48 -32.59 1.75
CA ASP A 600 -8.53 -31.41 2.60
C ASP A 600 -7.11 -30.92 2.94
N GLN A 601 -6.22 -31.83 3.23
CA GLN A 601 -4.88 -31.54 3.69
C GLN A 601 -3.98 -30.97 2.59
N TYR A 602 -4.01 -31.52 1.37
CA TYR A 602 -3.20 -30.97 0.30
C TYR A 602 -3.79 -29.67 -0.25
N ILE A 603 -5.11 -29.48 -0.25
CA ILE A 603 -5.72 -28.20 -0.56
C ILE A 603 -5.27 -27.15 0.44
N LYS A 604 -5.39 -27.40 1.74
CA LYS A 604 -4.89 -26.49 2.78
C LYS A 604 -3.39 -26.24 2.64
N PHE A 605 -2.62 -27.26 2.30
CA PHE A 605 -1.17 -27.09 2.11
C PHE A 605 -0.82 -26.13 1.00
N PHE A 606 -1.43 -26.28 -0.16
CA PHE A 606 -1.09 -25.48 -1.33
C PHE A 606 -1.68 -24.07 -1.30
N PHE A 607 -2.82 -23.87 -0.65
CA PHE A 607 -3.57 -22.62 -0.70
C PHE A 607 -3.58 -21.81 0.60
N ASN A 608 -2.95 -22.30 1.70
CA ASN A 608 -2.83 -21.48 2.89
C ASN A 608 -1.87 -20.31 2.67
N GLU A 609 -2.18 -19.19 3.29
CA GLU A 609 -1.40 -17.94 3.20
C GLU A 609 -0.64 -17.65 4.50
N GLU A 610 -0.22 -18.72 5.21
CA GLU A 610 0.70 -18.61 6.35
C GLU A 610 2.05 -18.06 5.90
N LEU A 611 2.76 -17.36 6.79
CA LEU A 611 4.10 -16.84 6.48
C LEU A 611 5.06 -17.94 6.03
N GLY A 612 5.77 -17.69 4.98
CA GLY A 612 6.77 -18.58 4.41
C GLY A 612 7.38 -18.03 3.13
N VAL A 613 8.40 -18.71 2.63
CA VAL A 613 9.15 -18.26 1.45
C VAL A 613 9.52 -19.45 0.59
N VAL A 614 9.48 -19.27 -0.70
CA VAL A 614 10.03 -20.21 -1.70
C VAL A 614 11.39 -19.71 -2.15
N MET A 615 12.39 -20.58 -2.09
CA MET A 615 13.74 -20.28 -2.56
C MET A 615 14.26 -21.37 -3.50
N GLN A 616 15.00 -20.97 -4.52
CA GLN A 616 15.81 -21.89 -5.33
C GLN A 616 17.24 -21.85 -4.84
N ILE A 617 17.80 -23.01 -4.56
CA ILE A 617 19.15 -23.19 -4.02
C ILE A 617 19.93 -24.18 -4.90
N SER A 618 21.17 -23.85 -5.27
CA SER A 618 22.06 -24.84 -5.94
C SER A 618 22.35 -26.00 -5.00
N ASN A 619 22.29 -27.25 -5.50
CA ASN A 619 22.42 -28.44 -4.69
C ASN A 619 23.74 -28.50 -3.90
N LYS A 620 24.79 -27.88 -4.40
CA LYS A 620 26.08 -27.76 -3.67
C LYS A 620 25.97 -27.01 -2.33
N PHE A 621 24.97 -26.15 -2.16
CA PHE A 621 24.73 -25.37 -0.93
C PHE A 621 23.52 -25.86 -0.15
N LEU A 622 22.70 -26.75 -0.69
CA LEU A 622 21.41 -27.14 -0.13
C LEU A 622 21.50 -27.59 1.33
N THR A 623 22.40 -28.55 1.62
CA THR A 623 22.58 -29.09 2.98
C THR A 623 23.03 -28.01 3.97
N GLU A 624 23.90 -27.10 3.54
CA GLU A 624 24.38 -25.99 4.36
C GLU A 624 23.24 -25.02 4.67
N VAL A 625 22.47 -24.60 3.67
CA VAL A 625 21.33 -23.68 3.84
C VAL A 625 20.28 -24.29 4.77
N GLN A 626 19.92 -25.57 4.57
CA GLN A 626 18.97 -26.26 5.45
C GLN A 626 19.47 -26.35 6.90
N LYS A 627 20.76 -26.58 7.10
CA LYS A 627 21.39 -26.61 8.42
C LYS A 627 21.31 -25.25 9.10
N LEU A 628 21.66 -24.15 8.42
CA LEU A 628 21.63 -22.78 8.96
C LEU A 628 20.23 -22.40 9.42
N TYR A 629 19.20 -22.66 8.63
CA TYR A 629 17.82 -22.41 9.06
C TYR A 629 17.40 -23.32 10.23
N SER A 630 17.82 -24.59 10.24
CA SER A 630 17.52 -25.52 11.33
C SER A 630 18.15 -25.09 12.66
N GLU A 631 19.36 -24.50 12.66
CA GLU A 631 20.04 -23.99 13.85
C GLU A 631 19.28 -22.82 14.52
N ILE A 632 18.49 -22.05 13.76
CA ILE A 632 17.61 -21.01 14.28
C ILE A 632 16.15 -21.50 14.44
N GLY A 633 15.92 -22.83 14.39
CA GLY A 633 14.61 -23.45 14.64
C GLY A 633 13.61 -23.31 13.49
N ILE A 634 14.06 -23.03 12.27
CA ILE A 634 13.21 -22.93 11.08
C ILE A 634 13.32 -24.22 10.25
N LYS A 635 12.17 -24.76 9.89
CA LYS A 635 12.09 -25.94 9.04
C LYS A 635 12.12 -25.53 7.57
N THR A 636 12.87 -26.31 6.78
CA THR A 636 12.94 -26.14 5.33
C THR A 636 12.66 -27.48 4.66
N TYR A 637 11.97 -27.44 3.54
CA TYR A 637 11.54 -28.63 2.83
C TYR A 637 11.88 -28.49 1.36
N VAL A 638 12.52 -29.52 0.76
CA VAL A 638 12.64 -29.61 -0.69
C VAL A 638 11.27 -30.01 -1.24
N ILE A 639 10.63 -29.12 -1.98
CA ILE A 639 9.26 -29.28 -2.44
C ILE A 639 9.11 -29.39 -3.95
N ALA A 640 10.09 -28.91 -4.72
CA ALA A 640 10.01 -28.98 -6.18
C ALA A 640 11.39 -29.03 -6.83
N LYS A 641 11.39 -29.41 -8.11
CA LYS A 641 12.55 -29.38 -9.03
C LYS A 641 12.11 -28.80 -10.36
N LEU A 642 13.05 -28.26 -11.11
CA LEU A 642 12.79 -27.79 -12.47
C LEU A 642 12.63 -29.01 -13.42
N ASN A 643 11.71 -28.86 -14.39
CA ASN A 643 11.62 -29.78 -15.54
C ASN A 643 11.81 -29.02 -16.86
N SER A 644 12.01 -29.75 -17.96
CA SER A 644 12.22 -29.19 -19.30
C SER A 644 10.95 -29.15 -20.16
N GLU A 645 9.82 -29.60 -19.62
CA GLU A 645 8.59 -29.83 -20.40
C GLU A 645 7.67 -28.59 -20.42
N TYR A 646 8.03 -27.50 -19.73
CA TYR A 646 7.23 -26.29 -19.53
C TYR A 646 5.83 -26.59 -18.95
N GLU A 647 5.78 -27.57 -18.06
CA GLU A 647 4.56 -28.02 -17.39
C GLU A 647 4.70 -27.87 -15.87
N VAL A 648 3.55 -27.76 -15.21
CA VAL A 648 3.44 -27.91 -13.76
C VAL A 648 2.86 -29.28 -13.47
N THR A 649 3.68 -30.16 -12.89
CA THR A 649 3.28 -31.50 -12.47
C THR A 649 3.32 -31.57 -10.96
N ILE A 650 2.23 -32.04 -10.33
CA ILE A 650 2.17 -32.25 -8.88
C ILE A 650 2.03 -33.74 -8.59
N TYR A 651 2.94 -34.25 -7.78
CA TYR A 651 3.02 -35.64 -7.35
C TYR A 651 2.44 -35.81 -5.94
N ASP A 652 1.68 -36.88 -5.75
CA ASP A 652 1.18 -37.27 -4.43
C ASP A 652 2.30 -37.89 -3.56
N SER A 653 1.98 -38.24 -2.34
CA SER A 653 2.89 -38.89 -1.38
C SER A 653 3.47 -40.25 -1.82
N ARG A 654 2.97 -40.78 -2.93
CA ARG A 654 3.41 -42.06 -3.53
C ARG A 654 4.17 -41.86 -4.83
N ASP A 655 4.62 -40.62 -5.11
CA ASP A 655 5.26 -40.18 -6.35
C ASP A 655 4.41 -40.45 -7.61
N LYS A 656 3.06 -40.38 -7.47
CA LYS A 656 2.15 -40.44 -8.61
C LYS A 656 1.66 -39.04 -8.97
N PRO A 657 1.71 -38.66 -10.25
CA PRO A 657 1.16 -37.38 -10.66
C PRO A 657 -0.36 -37.38 -10.48
N PHE A 658 -0.90 -36.43 -9.75
CA PHE A 658 -2.33 -36.23 -9.60
C PHE A 658 -2.81 -34.95 -10.30
N TYR A 659 -1.89 -34.07 -10.67
CA TYR A 659 -2.16 -32.87 -11.44
C TYR A 659 -1.04 -32.62 -12.46
N ASN A 660 -1.42 -32.25 -13.68
CA ASN A 660 -0.49 -31.84 -14.72
C ASN A 660 -1.17 -30.87 -15.66
N THR A 661 -0.48 -29.79 -16.01
CA THR A 661 -0.95 -28.80 -16.97
C THR A 661 0.20 -27.96 -17.51
N SER A 662 0.05 -27.36 -18.69
CA SER A 662 1.07 -26.48 -19.25
C SER A 662 1.13 -25.13 -18.53
N LEU A 663 2.32 -24.55 -18.44
CA LEU A 663 2.53 -23.19 -17.93
C LEU A 663 1.71 -22.16 -18.73
N GLU A 664 1.63 -22.32 -20.04
CA GLU A 664 0.84 -21.43 -20.91
C GLU A 664 -0.65 -21.41 -20.55
N ALA A 665 -1.23 -22.58 -20.26
CA ALA A 665 -2.63 -22.67 -19.85
C ALA A 665 -2.88 -21.92 -18.53
N LEU A 666 -2.01 -22.10 -17.55
CA LEU A 666 -2.09 -21.40 -16.27
C LEU A 666 -1.85 -19.89 -16.40
N HIS A 667 -0.89 -19.49 -17.24
CA HIS A 667 -0.60 -18.08 -17.50
C HIS A 667 -1.78 -17.38 -18.13
N LYS A 668 -2.46 -17.99 -19.11
CA LYS A 668 -3.68 -17.44 -19.71
C LYS A 668 -4.80 -17.22 -18.69
N ILE A 669 -4.98 -18.14 -17.75
CA ILE A 669 -5.97 -18.01 -16.68
C ILE A 669 -5.57 -16.86 -15.75
N TRP A 670 -4.33 -16.82 -15.29
CA TRP A 670 -3.80 -15.82 -14.39
C TRP A 670 -3.83 -14.40 -15.00
N HIS A 671 -3.57 -14.27 -16.29
CA HIS A 671 -3.57 -12.99 -17.00
C HIS A 671 -4.97 -12.49 -17.39
N ARG A 672 -5.96 -13.38 -17.44
CA ARG A 672 -7.25 -13.08 -18.03
C ARG A 672 -8.00 -11.90 -17.40
N THR A 673 -7.96 -11.75 -16.11
CA THR A 673 -8.61 -10.61 -15.42
C THR A 673 -8.04 -9.28 -15.89
N SER A 674 -6.70 -9.17 -16.02
CA SER A 674 -6.04 -8.00 -16.58
C SER A 674 -6.49 -7.70 -18.02
N TYR A 675 -6.51 -8.73 -18.86
CA TYR A 675 -6.98 -8.62 -20.25
C TYR A 675 -8.43 -8.11 -20.35
N GLU A 676 -9.35 -8.65 -19.56
CA GLU A 676 -10.75 -8.24 -19.62
C GLU A 676 -10.96 -6.77 -19.16
N ILE A 677 -10.16 -6.28 -18.20
CA ILE A 677 -10.18 -4.88 -17.80
C ILE A 677 -9.58 -4.00 -18.92
N GLN A 678 -8.42 -4.36 -19.46
CA GLN A 678 -7.77 -3.64 -20.55
C GLN A 678 -8.67 -3.55 -21.79
N LYS A 679 -9.38 -4.60 -22.12
CA LYS A 679 -10.34 -4.65 -23.24
C LYS A 679 -11.48 -3.64 -23.11
N ILE A 680 -11.90 -3.32 -21.88
CA ILE A 680 -12.93 -2.30 -21.62
C ILE A 680 -12.32 -0.91 -21.67
N ARG A 681 -11.16 -0.71 -21.04
CA ARG A 681 -10.49 0.58 -20.93
C ARG A 681 -9.84 1.02 -22.24
N ASP A 682 -9.17 0.09 -22.91
CA ASP A 682 -8.30 0.35 -24.06
C ASP A 682 -8.99 -0.14 -25.37
N ASN A 683 -8.24 -0.13 -26.45
CA ASN A 683 -8.72 -0.70 -27.71
C ASN A 683 -8.63 -2.24 -27.65
N SER A 684 -9.75 -2.95 -27.93
CA SER A 684 -9.81 -4.41 -27.82
C SER A 684 -8.78 -5.16 -28.68
N LYS A 685 -8.42 -4.61 -29.85
CA LYS A 685 -7.38 -5.22 -30.72
C LYS A 685 -5.97 -5.05 -30.15
N THR A 686 -5.71 -3.96 -29.48
CA THR A 686 -4.42 -3.72 -28.81
C THR A 686 -4.28 -4.66 -27.62
N SER A 687 -5.34 -4.80 -26.82
CA SER A 687 -5.37 -5.71 -25.66
C SER A 687 -5.20 -7.19 -26.05
N GLU A 688 -5.62 -7.59 -27.27
CA GLU A 688 -5.39 -8.95 -27.79
C GLU A 688 -3.91 -9.20 -28.16
N SER A 689 -3.15 -8.16 -28.45
CA SER A 689 -1.73 -8.26 -28.85
C SER A 689 -0.78 -8.16 -27.67
N GLU A 690 -1.21 -7.62 -26.56
CA GLU A 690 -0.45 -7.60 -25.29
C GLU A 690 -0.55 -8.94 -24.56
#